data_641e78c47ae56463a601fb46b77e8816
#
_entry.id   641e78c47ae56463a601fb46b77e8816
#
_cell.length_a   1.000
_cell.length_b   1.000
_cell.length_c   1.000
_cell.angle_alpha   90.00
_cell.angle_beta   90.00
_cell.angle_gamma   90.00
#
_symmetry.space_group_name_H-M   'P 1'
#
loop_
_entity.id
_entity.type
_entity.pdbx_description
1 polymer ?
#
loop_
_entity_poly.entity_id
_entity_poly.type
_entity_poly.pdbx_seq_one_letter_code
_entity_poly.pdbx_strand_id
1 'polypeptide(L)'
;MYMRKILFYLFLLTVTNIQANPVDDILERIDKGASRKFQTILVKSDKDFFEIDQKSHPSSNSRKTSSPIIIRGNSWVNIAVGVNWYLKHYAGIHISWNNMTAKIPAVLPRVEKKERHETDLKLRYDFNYCTFSYSMAFWDWNRWQKEIDWMALHGINMPLAIVGEECVWRNMLLKLGYTEEEVGKFIAGPAFLAWWEMNNLEGWGGPLPLNWYKQQEVLQKKILARMKELGMKPVLPGYCGMMPHDAKEKLGLNVTDGGRWNGYQRPANLSPTDARFAEIADLYYKELTHLFGKASYYSMDPFHESNDDAAVDYGKAGKVLMDAMKRANSEAVWVVQGWTENPRPQMIENLKVGDLLILDLFSECRPMFGSPSIWKREGGYGKHQWLFCLLENFGGNVGLHGRMDQLLNNFYLGTGKTDTQKQENSSLITNSSLKGWGFTMEGSENNPVMFELMSELPWRAEKMTKEKWIQEYCFARYGVHDDTIVKAWTLLAKSIYNCPLGNNQQGPHESIFCGRPSLNNFQVSSWSKMHNYYDPEDTRQAAILFAQVADKYKGNNNYEYDLVDICRQALADQGRKQYLQTIADYNAFARKDFDKNADRFLKMILLQDKLLGTRSEFRLGHWTEQARKIGKTKAEKDQYEWNARVQITTWGNRTCADKGGLRDYAHKEWQGLLKDFYYKRWSTYMKALEDQMKASTQVDYEALGGGKNANKTAAELFQMALPGGPVIDWYAIEEPWTLQHNTYSDQPEGDCVEVAKEVINFIR
;
A
#
# COMPACT_ATOMS: atom_id res chain seq x y z
N MET A 1 73.91 46.13 2.95
CA MET A 1 72.46 46.45 2.86
C MET A 1 71.72 45.21 2.31
N TYR A 2 71.22 44.35 3.21
CA TYR A 2 70.68 43.05 2.88
C TYR A 2 69.14 43.18 2.80
N MET A 3 68.56 42.88 1.63
CA MET A 3 67.10 42.74 1.44
C MET A 3 66.73 41.28 1.64
N ARG A 4 65.99 40.97 2.74
CA ARG A 4 65.39 39.67 2.98
C ARG A 4 64.15 39.52 2.11
N LYS A 5 64.14 38.52 1.22
CA LYS A 5 62.97 38.04 0.53
C LYS A 5 62.17 37.11 1.48
N ILE A 6 60.94 37.50 1.85
CA ILE A 6 60.00 36.64 2.55
C ILE A 6 59.16 35.94 1.49
N LEU A 7 59.30 34.62 1.39
CA LEU A 7 58.46 33.77 0.59
C LEU A 7 57.20 33.46 1.42
N PHE A 8 56.04 33.96 0.98
CA PHE A 8 54.75 33.56 1.50
C PHE A 8 54.33 32.27 0.80
N TYR A 9 54.28 31.13 1.52
CA TYR A 9 53.65 29.91 1.09
C TYR A 9 52.13 30.07 1.34
N LEU A 10 51.34 30.28 0.29
CA LEU A 10 49.90 30.13 0.32
C LEU A 10 49.58 28.64 0.37
N PHE A 11 49.21 28.10 1.56
CA PHE A 11 48.55 26.81 1.69
C PHE A 11 47.12 27.00 1.18
N LEU A 12 46.82 26.60 -0.06
CA LEU A 12 45.46 26.38 -0.50
C LEU A 12 44.90 25.18 0.26
N LEU A 13 44.19 25.44 1.35
CA LEU A 13 43.28 24.50 1.95
C LEU A 13 42.11 24.31 0.92
N THR A 14 42.22 23.31 0.08
CA THR A 14 41.07 22.75 -0.58
C THR A 14 40.16 22.18 0.52
N VAL A 15 39.18 22.96 0.92
CA VAL A 15 38.04 22.45 1.66
C VAL A 15 37.33 21.52 0.69
N THR A 16 37.67 20.24 0.71
CA THR A 16 36.83 19.21 0.17
C THR A 16 35.55 19.29 0.99
N ASN A 17 34.48 19.80 0.40
CA ASN A 17 33.16 19.58 0.93
C ASN A 17 33.01 18.06 1.06
N ILE A 18 33.19 17.54 2.25
CA ILE A 18 32.78 16.19 2.60
C ILE A 18 31.25 16.27 2.56
N GLN A 19 30.69 16.06 1.39
CA GLN A 19 29.25 15.91 1.22
C GLN A 19 28.90 14.68 2.10
N ALA A 20 28.09 14.88 3.12
CA ALA A 20 27.66 13.80 3.99
C ALA A 20 27.14 12.66 3.11
N ASN A 21 27.63 11.45 3.35
CA ASN A 21 27.23 10.27 2.59
C ASN A 21 25.87 9.77 3.11
N PRO A 22 24.77 9.98 2.40
CA PRO A 22 23.46 9.66 2.91
C PRO A 22 23.21 8.14 3.07
N VAL A 23 24.03 7.29 2.43
CA VAL A 23 23.96 5.83 2.59
C VAL A 23 24.63 5.39 3.88
N ASP A 24 25.68 6.08 4.33
CA ASP A 24 26.29 5.82 5.65
C ASP A 24 25.27 6.07 6.77
N ASP A 25 24.43 7.09 6.63
CA ASP A 25 23.35 7.36 7.58
C ASP A 25 22.30 6.21 7.61
N ILE A 26 21.97 5.64 6.45
CA ILE A 26 21.07 4.46 6.37
C ILE A 26 21.72 3.28 7.10
N LEU A 27 23.00 3.00 6.83
CA LEU A 27 23.75 1.92 7.49
C LEU A 27 23.80 2.09 9.01
N GLU A 28 24.03 3.32 9.50
CA GLU A 28 24.06 3.61 10.95
C GLU A 28 22.67 3.43 11.61
N ARG A 29 21.58 3.63 10.87
CA ARG A 29 20.22 3.36 11.37
C ARG A 29 19.87 1.87 11.33
N ILE A 30 20.44 1.10 10.40
CA ILE A 30 20.29 -0.37 10.38
C ILE A 30 21.03 -0.99 11.57
N ASP A 31 22.32 -0.68 11.74
CA ASP A 31 23.16 -1.12 12.88
C ASP A 31 24.25 -0.10 13.16
N LYS A 32 24.32 0.39 14.38
CA LYS A 32 25.30 1.40 14.78
C LYS A 32 26.73 0.93 14.50
N GLY A 33 27.49 1.73 13.75
CA GLY A 33 28.86 1.43 13.32
C GLY A 33 28.94 0.59 12.03
N ALA A 34 27.83 0.30 11.37
CA ALA A 34 27.80 -0.47 10.13
C ALA A 34 28.45 0.26 8.96
N SER A 35 28.39 1.58 8.91
CA SER A 35 29.01 2.40 7.85
C SER A 35 30.52 2.10 7.69
N ARG A 36 31.21 1.76 8.78
CA ARG A 36 32.67 1.42 8.77
C ARG A 36 32.97 0.11 8.05
N LYS A 37 31.95 -0.73 7.81
CA LYS A 37 32.11 -2.04 7.15
C LYS A 37 31.95 -1.92 5.61
N PHE A 38 31.54 -0.76 5.13
CA PHE A 38 31.31 -0.50 3.72
C PHE A 38 32.15 0.70 3.26
N GLN A 39 32.55 0.68 2.00
CA GLN A 39 33.13 1.81 1.30
C GLN A 39 32.24 2.10 0.10
N THR A 40 31.49 3.19 0.13
CA THR A 40 30.57 3.60 -0.92
C THR A 40 31.21 4.61 -1.87
N ILE A 41 31.06 4.44 -3.18
CA ILE A 41 31.75 5.25 -4.19
C ILE A 41 30.78 5.61 -5.33
N LEU A 42 30.59 6.91 -5.54
CA LEU A 42 29.86 7.42 -6.72
C LEU A 42 30.75 7.36 -7.97
N VAL A 43 30.21 6.79 -9.06
CA VAL A 43 30.90 6.63 -10.33
C VAL A 43 29.95 7.06 -11.46
N LYS A 44 30.39 7.97 -12.33
CA LYS A 44 29.57 8.39 -13.48
C LYS A 44 29.34 7.24 -14.46
N SER A 45 28.10 7.08 -14.89
CA SER A 45 27.68 6.07 -15.88
C SER A 45 26.39 6.53 -16.56
N ASP A 46 26.22 6.18 -17.82
CA ASP A 46 24.99 6.42 -18.58
C ASP A 46 23.88 5.42 -18.24
N LYS A 47 24.27 4.23 -17.79
CA LYS A 47 23.33 3.23 -17.25
C LYS A 47 23.27 3.29 -15.74
N ASP A 48 22.10 3.07 -15.19
CA ASP A 48 21.95 2.85 -13.77
C ASP A 48 22.61 1.52 -13.40
N PHE A 49 23.45 1.54 -12.38
CA PHE A 49 24.17 0.35 -11.92
C PHE A 49 24.53 0.41 -10.45
N PHE A 50 24.74 -0.75 -9.89
CA PHE A 50 25.58 -0.93 -8.71
C PHE A 50 26.61 -2.04 -8.94
N GLU A 51 27.69 -1.98 -8.19
CA GLU A 51 28.80 -2.93 -8.26
C GLU A 51 29.29 -3.25 -6.85
N ILE A 52 29.44 -4.53 -6.57
CA ILE A 52 29.91 -5.07 -5.28
C ILE A 52 31.29 -5.66 -5.47
N ASP A 53 32.23 -5.28 -4.62
CA ASP A 53 33.63 -5.69 -4.71
C ASP A 53 34.28 -5.76 -3.32
N GLN A 54 35.39 -6.42 -3.19
CA GLN A 54 36.19 -6.42 -1.99
C GLN A 54 37.67 -6.57 -2.34
N LYS A 55 38.53 -5.71 -1.77
CA LYS A 55 39.97 -5.83 -1.99
C LYS A 55 40.51 -7.12 -1.38
N SER A 56 41.31 -7.87 -2.15
CA SER A 56 42.06 -8.99 -1.64
C SER A 56 43.16 -8.49 -0.66
N HIS A 57 43.20 -9.08 0.54
CA HIS A 57 44.32 -8.81 1.46
C HIS A 57 45.59 -9.53 0.99
N PRO A 58 46.73 -8.83 0.91
CA PRO A 58 48.00 -9.45 0.49
C PRO A 58 48.63 -10.40 1.54
N SER A 59 48.12 -10.46 2.77
CA SER A 59 48.73 -11.27 3.83
C SER A 59 47.71 -12.16 4.56
N SER A 60 48.02 -13.45 4.58
CA SER A 60 47.28 -14.54 5.21
C SER A 60 47.22 -14.54 6.75
N ASN A 61 47.79 -13.53 7.44
CA ASN A 61 48.00 -13.59 8.87
C ASN A 61 47.19 -12.63 9.75
N SER A 62 46.31 -11.79 9.23
CA SER A 62 45.43 -10.94 10.06
C SER A 62 43.99 -11.46 10.10
N ARG A 63 43.71 -12.38 10.99
CA ARG A 63 42.36 -12.95 11.25
C ARG A 63 41.37 -11.97 11.92
N LYS A 64 41.69 -10.69 12.10
CA LYS A 64 40.93 -9.81 13.01
C LYS A 64 40.16 -8.65 12.36
N THR A 65 40.44 -8.28 11.11
CA THR A 65 39.63 -7.24 10.42
C THR A 65 39.45 -7.59 8.94
N SER A 66 38.22 -7.81 8.49
CA SER A 66 37.91 -7.94 7.06
C SER A 66 38.03 -6.58 6.37
N SER A 67 38.56 -6.54 5.13
CA SER A 67 38.52 -5.34 4.30
C SER A 67 37.07 -4.91 4.12
N PRO A 68 36.74 -3.59 4.07
CA PRO A 68 35.42 -3.12 3.82
C PRO A 68 34.84 -3.67 2.49
N ILE A 69 33.54 -3.90 2.46
CA ILE A 69 32.85 -4.19 1.23
C ILE A 69 32.76 -2.89 0.42
N ILE A 70 33.14 -2.94 -0.84
CA ILE A 70 33.14 -1.77 -1.71
C ILE A 70 31.88 -1.80 -2.55
N ILE A 71 31.04 -0.76 -2.42
CA ILE A 71 29.81 -0.60 -3.22
C ILE A 71 29.99 0.64 -4.12
N ARG A 72 29.91 0.43 -5.42
CA ARG A 72 29.92 1.50 -6.43
C ARG A 72 28.57 1.65 -7.08
N GLY A 73 28.16 2.85 -7.44
CA GLY A 73 26.93 3.15 -8.19
C GLY A 73 26.96 4.55 -8.78
N ASN A 74 26.06 4.84 -9.70
CA ASN A 74 25.99 6.16 -10.32
C ASN A 74 25.01 7.11 -9.62
N SER A 75 24.36 6.66 -8.55
CA SER A 75 23.53 7.49 -7.65
C SER A 75 23.60 6.91 -6.22
N TRP A 76 23.23 7.71 -5.22
CA TRP A 76 23.13 7.24 -3.84
C TRP A 76 22.08 6.13 -3.67
N VAL A 77 20.95 6.23 -4.38
CA VAL A 77 19.94 5.17 -4.39
C VAL A 77 20.50 3.87 -4.95
N ASN A 78 21.24 3.90 -6.06
CA ASN A 78 21.82 2.70 -6.64
C ASN A 78 22.91 2.09 -5.73
N ILE A 79 23.65 2.91 -4.99
CA ILE A 79 24.58 2.44 -3.95
C ILE A 79 23.80 1.77 -2.81
N ALA A 80 22.67 2.36 -2.37
CA ALA A 80 21.83 1.75 -1.34
C ALA A 80 21.27 0.39 -1.79
N VAL A 81 20.84 0.25 -3.06
CA VAL A 81 20.47 -1.04 -3.64
C VAL A 81 21.61 -2.05 -3.57
N GLY A 82 22.84 -1.63 -3.91
CA GLY A 82 24.03 -2.49 -3.81
C GLY A 82 24.33 -2.95 -2.38
N VAL A 83 24.13 -2.07 -1.40
CA VAL A 83 24.20 -2.41 0.04
C VAL A 83 23.14 -3.46 0.39
N ASN A 84 21.87 -3.21 0.04
CA ASN A 84 20.78 -4.13 0.32
C ASN A 84 20.97 -5.49 -0.37
N TRP A 85 21.44 -5.48 -1.62
CA TRP A 85 21.80 -6.70 -2.37
C TRP A 85 22.86 -7.51 -1.65
N TYR A 86 23.94 -6.87 -1.19
CA TYR A 86 24.98 -7.54 -0.41
C TYR A 86 24.42 -8.11 0.90
N LEU A 87 23.66 -7.34 1.64
CA LEU A 87 23.06 -7.79 2.90
C LEU A 87 22.18 -9.02 2.69
N LYS A 88 21.36 -9.04 1.65
CA LYS A 88 20.46 -10.16 1.33
C LYS A 88 21.23 -11.40 0.84
N HIS A 89 21.99 -11.25 -0.24
CA HIS A 89 22.52 -12.40 -0.98
C HIS A 89 23.84 -12.95 -0.44
N TYR A 90 24.60 -12.14 0.32
CA TYR A 90 25.83 -12.59 0.95
C TYR A 90 25.68 -12.82 2.44
N ALA A 91 25.03 -11.90 3.14
CA ALA A 91 24.97 -11.94 4.61
C ALA A 91 23.67 -12.57 5.16
N GLY A 92 22.66 -12.88 4.32
CA GLY A 92 21.38 -13.39 4.77
C GLY A 92 20.64 -12.45 5.71
N ILE A 93 20.72 -11.14 5.42
CA ILE A 93 20.09 -10.07 6.21
C ILE A 93 19.10 -9.33 5.31
N HIS A 94 17.83 -9.47 5.62
CA HIS A 94 16.74 -8.84 4.89
C HIS A 94 16.18 -7.63 5.65
N ILE A 95 16.33 -6.45 5.07
CA ILE A 95 15.72 -5.22 5.56
C ILE A 95 14.34 -5.08 4.93
N SER A 96 13.32 -5.05 5.78
CA SER A 96 11.91 -5.05 5.39
C SER A 96 11.13 -4.11 6.30
N TRP A 97 9.90 -3.72 5.96
CA TRP A 97 9.07 -2.83 6.78
C TRP A 97 8.97 -3.27 8.24
N ASN A 98 8.82 -4.58 8.49
CA ASN A 98 8.81 -5.16 9.83
C ASN A 98 10.21 -5.26 10.47
N ASN A 99 11.28 -5.04 9.72
CA ASN A 99 12.66 -5.27 10.17
C ASN A 99 13.63 -4.24 9.58
N MET A 100 13.46 -2.96 9.94
CA MET A 100 14.32 -1.86 9.48
C MET A 100 15.67 -1.78 10.22
N THR A 101 15.86 -2.58 11.26
CA THR A 101 17.11 -2.69 12.01
C THR A 101 17.55 -4.15 12.07
N ALA A 102 18.82 -4.40 11.84
CA ALA A 102 19.37 -5.75 11.85
C ALA A 102 20.79 -5.74 12.37
N LYS A 103 21.18 -6.76 13.12
CA LYS A 103 22.57 -6.90 13.60
C LYS A 103 23.46 -7.36 12.46
N ILE A 104 24.39 -6.50 12.05
CA ILE A 104 25.36 -6.82 11.00
C ILE A 104 26.59 -7.48 11.63
N PRO A 105 26.99 -8.70 11.20
CA PRO A 105 28.14 -9.44 11.76
C PRO A 105 29.44 -8.63 11.78
N ALA A 106 30.25 -8.84 12.77
CA ALA A 106 31.57 -8.18 12.87
C ALA A 106 32.47 -8.54 11.69
N VAL A 107 32.41 -9.78 11.22
CA VAL A 107 33.08 -10.27 10.02
C VAL A 107 32.02 -10.54 8.96
N LEU A 108 32.07 -9.79 7.86
CA LEU A 108 31.14 -9.92 6.74
C LEU A 108 31.59 -11.06 5.81
N PRO A 109 30.64 -11.77 5.18
CA PRO A 109 30.92 -12.74 4.13
C PRO A 109 31.74 -12.13 3.00
N ARG A 110 32.66 -12.92 2.47
CA ARG A 110 33.62 -12.45 1.47
C ARG A 110 32.96 -12.34 0.09
N VAL A 111 33.35 -11.30 -0.64
CA VAL A 111 33.04 -11.16 -2.08
C VAL A 111 34.19 -11.77 -2.87
N GLU A 112 33.98 -13.00 -3.37
CA GLU A 112 35.03 -13.74 -4.09
C GLU A 112 35.31 -13.17 -5.48
N LYS A 113 34.24 -12.66 -6.13
CA LYS A 113 34.31 -12.09 -7.48
C LYS A 113 33.50 -10.82 -7.52
N LYS A 114 34.07 -9.79 -8.15
CA LYS A 114 33.36 -8.53 -8.41
C LYS A 114 32.07 -8.82 -9.18
N GLU A 115 30.97 -8.26 -8.67
CA GLU A 115 29.61 -8.41 -9.21
C GLU A 115 29.08 -7.06 -9.63
N ARG A 116 28.45 -6.97 -10.80
CA ARG A 116 27.87 -5.74 -11.33
C ARG A 116 26.47 -6.00 -11.89
N HIS A 117 25.52 -5.16 -11.50
CA HIS A 117 24.15 -5.15 -11.95
C HIS A 117 23.82 -3.84 -12.62
N GLU A 118 23.15 -3.89 -13.75
CA GLU A 118 22.77 -2.71 -14.55
C GLU A 118 21.29 -2.75 -14.94
N THR A 119 20.70 -1.57 -15.08
CA THR A 119 19.35 -1.43 -15.60
C THR A 119 19.20 -0.20 -16.48
N ASP A 120 18.39 -0.32 -17.53
CA ASP A 120 17.93 0.82 -18.35
C ASP A 120 16.64 1.45 -17.82
N LEU A 121 16.00 0.85 -16.79
CA LEU A 121 14.79 1.33 -16.13
C LEU A 121 15.15 2.38 -15.08
N LYS A 122 15.33 3.63 -15.54
CA LYS A 122 15.91 4.73 -14.76
C LYS A 122 14.93 5.40 -13.79
N LEU A 123 13.62 5.31 -14.03
CA LEU A 123 12.59 5.92 -13.19
C LEU A 123 11.94 4.84 -12.33
N ARG A 124 11.94 5.04 -11.02
CA ARG A 124 11.42 4.06 -10.07
C ARG A 124 10.53 4.75 -9.06
N TYR A 125 9.22 4.60 -9.30
CA TYR A 125 8.15 5.31 -8.62
C TYR A 125 7.69 4.59 -7.36
N ASP A 126 7.11 5.33 -6.40
CA ASP A 126 6.45 4.75 -5.24
C ASP A 126 5.22 5.56 -4.83
N PHE A 127 4.22 4.84 -4.35
CA PHE A 127 2.95 5.23 -3.75
C PHE A 127 1.80 5.47 -4.73
N ASN A 128 0.61 5.16 -4.23
CA ASN A 128 -0.68 5.63 -4.71
C ASN A 128 -1.14 6.80 -3.84
N TYR A 129 -2.08 7.62 -4.28
CA TYR A 129 -2.74 8.60 -3.42
C TYR A 129 -3.35 7.94 -2.18
N CYS A 130 -4.05 6.82 -2.37
CA CYS A 130 -4.69 6.08 -1.28
C CYS A 130 -3.73 5.60 -0.19
N THR A 131 -2.45 5.36 -0.53
CA THR A 131 -1.42 4.96 0.44
C THR A 131 -1.28 6.01 1.55
N PHE A 132 -1.38 7.30 1.18
CA PHE A 132 -1.29 8.42 2.14
C PHE A 132 -2.43 8.42 3.16
N SER A 133 -3.57 7.86 2.82
CA SER A 133 -4.70 7.75 3.75
C SER A 133 -4.79 6.39 4.44
N TYR A 134 -4.56 5.25 3.76
CA TYR A 134 -4.68 3.92 4.37
C TYR A 134 -3.48 3.49 5.22
N SER A 135 -2.30 4.09 5.01
CA SER A 135 -1.09 3.77 5.78
C SER A 135 -0.46 4.99 6.43
N MET A 136 -0.40 6.13 5.73
CA MET A 136 0.49 7.24 6.07
C MET A 136 -0.21 8.43 6.74
N ALA A 137 -1.55 8.40 6.91
CA ALA A 137 -2.34 9.53 7.39
C ALA A 137 -1.80 10.18 8.69
N PHE A 138 -1.16 9.38 9.54
CA PHE A 138 -0.68 9.80 10.85
C PHE A 138 0.82 9.54 11.07
N TRP A 139 1.59 9.37 9.98
CA TRP A 139 3.03 9.16 10.13
C TRP A 139 3.75 10.42 10.59
N ASP A 140 4.59 10.26 11.61
CA ASP A 140 5.54 11.28 12.04
C ASP A 140 6.84 11.21 11.21
N TRP A 141 7.75 12.16 11.47
CA TRP A 141 9.05 12.18 10.79
C TRP A 141 9.85 10.87 10.96
N ASN A 142 9.80 10.25 12.13
CA ASN A 142 10.58 9.03 12.38
C ASN A 142 10.09 7.87 11.49
N ARG A 143 8.76 7.76 11.29
CA ARG A 143 8.22 6.74 10.39
C ARG A 143 8.52 7.08 8.93
N TRP A 144 8.38 8.34 8.51
CA TRP A 144 8.76 8.79 7.18
C TRP A 144 10.25 8.56 6.88
N GLN A 145 11.15 8.82 7.82
CA GLN A 145 12.57 8.57 7.64
C GLN A 145 12.87 7.09 7.36
N LYS A 146 12.20 6.18 8.09
CA LYS A 146 12.33 4.73 7.84
C LYS A 146 11.82 4.36 6.44
N GLU A 147 10.72 4.94 6.00
CA GLU A 147 10.19 4.69 4.67
C GLU A 147 11.12 5.17 3.56
N ILE A 148 11.67 6.37 3.69
CA ILE A 148 12.64 6.90 2.72
C ILE A 148 13.90 6.02 2.67
N ASP A 149 14.36 5.49 3.80
CA ASP A 149 15.48 4.55 3.85
C ASP A 149 15.12 3.22 3.17
N TRP A 150 13.90 2.70 3.41
CA TRP A 150 13.40 1.51 2.73
C TRP A 150 13.31 1.73 1.22
N MET A 151 12.74 2.84 0.78
CA MET A 151 12.69 3.21 -0.63
C MET A 151 14.08 3.23 -1.27
N ALA A 152 15.07 3.85 -0.63
CA ALA A 152 16.43 3.90 -1.16
C ALA A 152 17.06 2.50 -1.28
N LEU A 153 16.88 1.64 -0.29
CA LEU A 153 17.38 0.26 -0.30
C LEU A 153 16.71 -0.61 -1.37
N HIS A 154 15.45 -0.30 -1.75
CA HIS A 154 14.70 -1.00 -2.78
C HIS A 154 14.75 -0.32 -4.16
N GLY A 155 15.55 0.75 -4.28
CA GLY A 155 15.85 1.36 -5.57
C GLY A 155 14.90 2.47 -6.02
N ILE A 156 13.95 2.87 -5.20
CA ILE A 156 13.01 3.95 -5.51
C ILE A 156 13.75 5.29 -5.57
N ASN A 157 13.51 6.03 -6.64
CA ASN A 157 14.14 7.34 -6.84
C ASN A 157 13.16 8.46 -7.28
N MET A 158 11.86 8.13 -7.40
CA MET A 158 10.82 9.06 -7.84
C MET A 158 9.52 8.85 -7.06
N PRO A 159 9.51 9.06 -5.72
CA PRO A 159 8.31 8.84 -4.92
C PRO A 159 7.29 9.98 -5.05
N LEU A 160 5.99 9.64 -4.93
CA LEU A 160 4.92 10.63 -4.75
C LEU A 160 5.11 11.34 -3.40
N ALA A 161 4.98 12.65 -3.36
CA ALA A 161 5.26 13.48 -2.18
C ALA A 161 4.20 14.58 -2.02
N ILE A 162 2.99 14.18 -1.62
CA ILE A 162 1.80 15.04 -1.52
C ILE A 162 1.47 15.49 -0.08
N VAL A 163 2.25 15.07 0.93
CA VAL A 163 2.08 15.57 2.31
C VAL A 163 2.06 17.10 2.31
N GLY A 164 1.05 17.67 2.97
CA GLY A 164 0.93 19.14 3.06
C GLY A 164 0.34 19.82 1.82
N GLU A 165 -0.21 19.08 0.84
CA GLU A 165 -0.93 19.68 -0.29
C GLU A 165 -2.10 20.54 0.18
N GLU A 166 -2.78 20.14 1.24
CA GLU A 166 -3.85 20.90 1.87
C GLU A 166 -3.41 22.29 2.35
N CYS A 167 -2.11 22.48 2.66
CA CYS A 167 -1.55 23.80 2.98
C CYS A 167 -1.55 24.72 1.75
N VAL A 168 -1.23 24.18 0.58
CA VAL A 168 -1.24 24.90 -0.69
C VAL A 168 -2.64 25.36 -1.02
N TRP A 169 -3.60 24.45 -0.91
CA TRP A 169 -5.03 24.71 -1.16
C TRP A 169 -5.59 25.76 -0.20
N ARG A 170 -5.34 25.62 1.10
CA ARG A 170 -5.75 26.62 2.09
C ARG A 170 -5.22 28.00 1.73
N ASN A 171 -3.92 28.12 1.45
CA ASN A 171 -3.31 29.41 1.11
C ASN A 171 -3.90 30.01 -0.18
N MET A 172 -4.12 29.18 -1.20
CA MET A 172 -4.74 29.59 -2.46
C MET A 172 -6.16 30.10 -2.24
N LEU A 173 -7.02 29.32 -1.55
CA LEU A 173 -8.42 29.64 -1.32
C LEU A 173 -8.58 30.92 -0.49
N LEU A 174 -7.78 31.14 0.56
CA LEU A 174 -7.78 32.38 1.33
C LEU A 174 -7.45 33.59 0.45
N LYS A 175 -6.52 33.47 -0.51
CA LYS A 175 -6.19 34.54 -1.47
C LYS A 175 -7.29 34.77 -2.50
N LEU A 176 -8.10 33.77 -2.78
CA LEU A 176 -9.30 33.87 -3.62
C LEU A 176 -10.52 34.45 -2.87
N GLY A 177 -10.39 34.73 -1.56
CA GLY A 177 -11.44 35.34 -0.75
C GLY A 177 -12.34 34.36 0.03
N TYR A 178 -11.95 33.10 0.10
CA TYR A 178 -12.59 32.16 1.04
C TYR A 178 -12.17 32.47 2.48
N THR A 179 -13.05 32.18 3.42
CA THR A 179 -12.75 32.24 4.87
C THR A 179 -12.19 30.89 5.35
N GLU A 180 -11.58 30.86 6.53
CA GLU A 180 -11.11 29.61 7.16
C GLU A 180 -12.25 28.59 7.36
N GLU A 181 -13.46 29.08 7.69
CA GLU A 181 -14.63 28.21 7.84
C GLU A 181 -15.02 27.54 6.50
N GLU A 182 -15.03 28.31 5.41
CA GLU A 182 -15.34 27.79 4.07
C GLU A 182 -14.27 26.81 3.59
N VAL A 183 -12.98 27.10 3.81
CA VAL A 183 -11.86 26.17 3.57
C VAL A 183 -12.05 24.87 4.34
N GLY A 184 -12.48 24.95 5.59
CA GLY A 184 -12.74 23.77 6.42
C GLY A 184 -13.92 22.92 5.96
N LYS A 185 -14.86 23.49 5.18
CA LYS A 185 -15.95 22.75 4.54
C LYS A 185 -15.51 22.03 3.26
N PHE A 186 -14.42 22.45 2.67
CA PHE A 186 -13.89 21.90 1.42
C PHE A 186 -12.82 20.81 1.65
N ILE A 187 -11.81 21.10 2.50
CA ILE A 187 -10.71 20.16 2.73
C ILE A 187 -11.16 19.04 3.68
N ALA A 188 -10.87 17.80 3.29
CA ALA A 188 -11.22 16.62 4.08
C ALA A 188 -10.35 16.46 5.34
N GLY A 189 -10.79 15.60 6.25
CA GLY A 189 -10.02 15.24 7.46
C GLY A 189 -8.82 14.33 7.14
N PRO A 190 -7.92 14.12 8.12
CA PRO A 190 -6.61 13.50 7.92
C PRO A 190 -6.63 12.14 7.21
N ALA A 191 -7.56 11.27 7.59
CA ALA A 191 -7.64 9.93 7.02
C ALA A 191 -8.36 9.88 5.65
N PHE A 192 -8.86 11.01 5.15
CA PHE A 192 -9.66 11.10 3.93
C PHE A 192 -9.07 12.03 2.87
N LEU A 193 -7.87 12.58 3.09
CA LEU A 193 -7.21 13.51 2.18
C LEU A 193 -6.99 12.93 0.79
N ALA A 194 -6.62 11.65 0.67
CA ALA A 194 -6.38 11.01 -0.62
C ALA A 194 -7.58 11.11 -1.58
N TRP A 195 -8.79 10.91 -1.08
CA TRP A 195 -10.00 10.99 -1.92
C TRP A 195 -10.42 12.42 -2.19
N TRP A 196 -10.09 13.35 -1.32
CA TRP A 196 -10.23 14.77 -1.60
C TRP A 196 -9.24 15.22 -2.70
N GLU A 197 -7.95 14.84 -2.60
CA GLU A 197 -6.92 15.10 -3.60
C GLU A 197 -7.26 14.52 -4.98
N MET A 198 -7.93 13.36 -5.02
CA MET A 198 -8.44 12.72 -6.25
C MET A 198 -9.79 13.29 -6.73
N ASN A 199 -10.30 14.36 -6.14
CA ASN A 199 -11.58 14.97 -6.53
C ASN A 199 -12.83 14.09 -6.29
N ASN A 200 -12.77 13.17 -5.33
CA ASN A 200 -13.86 12.23 -5.03
C ASN A 200 -14.83 12.75 -3.96
N LEU A 201 -14.36 13.50 -2.98
CA LEU A 201 -15.19 14.04 -1.89
C LEU A 201 -14.63 15.38 -1.37
N GLU A 202 -15.48 16.17 -0.72
CA GLU A 202 -15.07 17.38 0.02
C GLU A 202 -15.55 17.34 1.46
N GLY A 203 -14.79 17.95 2.37
CA GLY A 203 -15.15 18.28 3.76
C GLY A 203 -15.28 17.12 4.74
N TRP A 204 -15.40 15.87 4.28
CA TRP A 204 -15.62 14.73 5.18
C TRP A 204 -14.44 14.51 6.13
N GLY A 205 -14.74 14.33 7.42
CA GLY A 205 -13.72 14.13 8.46
C GLY A 205 -13.07 15.41 8.98
N GLY A 206 -13.27 16.54 8.30
CA GLY A 206 -12.79 17.86 8.70
C GLY A 206 -13.69 18.57 9.72
N PRO A 207 -13.46 19.89 9.99
CA PRO A 207 -12.38 20.71 9.45
C PRO A 207 -11.00 20.41 10.06
N LEU A 208 -9.95 20.66 9.28
CA LEU A 208 -8.58 20.55 9.78
C LEU A 208 -8.23 21.75 10.68
N PRO A 209 -7.66 21.55 11.88
CA PRO A 209 -7.23 22.64 12.72
C PRO A 209 -5.94 23.30 12.21
N LEU A 210 -5.71 24.58 12.51
CA LEU A 210 -4.51 25.32 12.10
C LEU A 210 -3.18 24.64 12.46
N ASN A 211 -3.18 23.90 13.57
CA ASN A 211 -2.00 23.16 14.00
C ASN A 211 -1.66 22.00 13.04
N TRP A 212 -2.65 21.38 12.40
CA TRP A 212 -2.42 20.36 11.38
C TRP A 212 -1.60 20.92 10.22
N TYR A 213 -2.07 22.01 9.59
CA TYR A 213 -1.36 22.63 8.46
C TYR A 213 0.10 22.96 8.79
N LYS A 214 0.35 23.53 9.98
CA LYS A 214 1.72 23.84 10.43
C LYS A 214 2.61 22.60 10.57
N GLN A 215 2.05 21.51 11.08
CA GLN A 215 2.80 20.27 11.25
C GLN A 215 3.09 19.61 9.89
N GLN A 216 2.12 19.55 8.98
CA GLN A 216 2.29 18.95 7.66
C GLN A 216 3.26 19.73 6.78
N GLU A 217 3.24 21.07 6.83
CA GLU A 217 4.23 21.90 6.14
C GLU A 217 5.67 21.59 6.60
N VAL A 218 5.88 21.50 7.91
CA VAL A 218 7.19 21.17 8.49
C VAL A 218 7.62 19.73 8.13
N LEU A 219 6.68 18.79 8.17
CA LEU A 219 6.93 17.40 7.82
C LEU A 219 7.34 17.25 6.35
N GLN A 220 6.60 17.86 5.43
CA GLN A 220 6.90 17.79 4.00
C GLN A 220 8.28 18.38 3.68
N LYS A 221 8.64 19.50 4.30
CA LYS A 221 9.98 20.09 4.12
C LYS A 221 11.10 19.12 4.53
N LYS A 222 10.91 18.35 5.61
CA LYS A 222 11.87 17.31 6.02
C LYS A 222 11.93 16.15 5.04
N ILE A 223 10.77 15.67 4.58
CA ILE A 223 10.64 14.61 3.57
C ILE A 223 11.42 15.00 2.31
N LEU A 224 11.13 16.18 1.74
CA LEU A 224 11.78 16.66 0.53
C LEU A 224 13.28 16.90 0.70
N ALA A 225 13.71 17.38 1.87
CA ALA A 225 15.14 17.55 2.18
C ALA A 225 15.88 16.20 2.17
N ARG A 226 15.32 15.16 2.82
CA ARG A 226 15.92 13.82 2.85
C ARG A 226 15.92 13.16 1.47
N MET A 227 14.83 13.28 0.71
CA MET A 227 14.78 12.80 -0.67
C MET A 227 15.87 13.45 -1.53
N LYS A 228 16.06 14.77 -1.38
CA LYS A 228 17.11 15.51 -2.09
C LYS A 228 18.52 15.05 -1.72
N GLU A 229 18.80 14.78 -0.45
CA GLU A 229 20.11 14.24 0.00
C GLU A 229 20.44 12.92 -0.70
N LEU A 230 19.44 12.03 -0.88
CA LEU A 230 19.57 10.76 -1.59
C LEU A 230 19.56 10.90 -3.11
N GLY A 231 19.32 12.10 -3.65
CA GLY A 231 19.21 12.35 -5.08
C GLY A 231 17.91 11.85 -5.70
N MET A 232 16.87 11.63 -4.90
CA MET A 232 15.54 11.29 -5.39
C MET A 232 14.87 12.50 -6.05
N LYS A 233 13.94 12.23 -6.95
CA LYS A 233 13.15 13.22 -7.68
C LYS A 233 11.68 13.10 -7.25
N PRO A 234 11.27 13.83 -6.21
CA PRO A 234 9.89 13.73 -5.71
C PRO A 234 8.89 14.18 -6.79
N VAL A 235 7.74 13.53 -6.81
CA VAL A 235 6.58 13.91 -7.61
C VAL A 235 5.66 14.73 -6.72
N LEU A 236 5.52 16.02 -6.99
CA LEU A 236 4.63 16.92 -6.26
C LEU A 236 3.23 16.93 -6.87
N PRO A 237 2.20 17.36 -6.13
CA PRO A 237 0.86 17.48 -6.69
C PRO A 237 0.77 18.57 -7.76
N GLY A 238 -0.14 18.39 -8.71
CA GLY A 238 -0.43 19.34 -9.79
C GLY A 238 -1.89 19.80 -9.76
N TYR A 239 -2.17 20.96 -10.36
CA TYR A 239 -3.53 21.50 -10.44
C TYR A 239 -4.27 20.99 -11.66
N CYS A 240 -5.41 20.32 -11.46
CA CYS A 240 -6.23 19.76 -12.53
C CYS A 240 -7.59 20.45 -12.73
N GLY A 241 -7.87 21.55 -12.01
CA GLY A 241 -9.16 22.26 -12.10
C GLY A 241 -10.12 21.98 -10.93
N MET A 242 -9.72 21.23 -9.92
CA MET A 242 -10.54 21.04 -8.73
C MET A 242 -10.84 22.39 -8.05
N MET A 243 -12.09 22.60 -7.62
CA MET A 243 -12.54 23.79 -6.87
C MET A 243 -13.64 23.39 -5.88
N PRO A 244 -13.86 24.18 -4.80
CA PRO A 244 -15.06 23.98 -3.99
C PRO A 244 -16.33 23.99 -4.84
N HIS A 245 -17.32 23.17 -4.48
CA HIS A 245 -18.54 23.04 -5.27
C HIS A 245 -19.32 24.38 -5.38
N ASP A 246 -19.13 25.31 -4.44
CA ASP A 246 -19.73 26.64 -4.43
C ASP A 246 -18.94 27.70 -5.21
N ALA A 247 -17.89 27.32 -5.94
CA ALA A 247 -16.99 28.27 -6.63
C ALA A 247 -17.71 29.08 -7.71
N LYS A 248 -18.79 28.58 -8.27
CA LYS A 248 -19.64 29.33 -9.20
C LYS A 248 -20.27 30.55 -8.53
N GLU A 249 -20.90 30.31 -7.40
CA GLU A 249 -21.62 31.35 -6.63
C GLU A 249 -20.65 32.32 -5.97
N LYS A 250 -19.55 31.80 -5.43
CA LYS A 250 -18.55 32.58 -4.68
C LYS A 250 -17.65 33.43 -5.58
N LEU A 251 -17.17 32.85 -6.67
CA LEU A 251 -16.12 33.46 -7.51
C LEU A 251 -16.59 33.79 -8.93
N GLY A 252 -17.81 33.39 -9.33
CA GLY A 252 -18.33 33.56 -10.69
C GLY A 252 -17.58 32.70 -11.74
N LEU A 253 -17.02 31.55 -11.32
CA LEU A 253 -16.27 30.66 -12.20
C LEU A 253 -17.21 29.75 -13.00
N ASN A 254 -16.78 29.39 -14.22
CA ASN A 254 -17.45 28.37 -15.00
C ASN A 254 -17.01 26.98 -14.53
N VAL A 255 -17.67 26.46 -13.50
CA VAL A 255 -17.42 25.13 -12.94
C VAL A 255 -18.59 24.21 -13.24
N THR A 256 -18.27 22.93 -13.42
CA THR A 256 -19.26 21.84 -13.48
C THR A 256 -19.37 21.14 -12.13
N ASP A 257 -20.58 20.80 -11.73
CA ASP A 257 -20.81 20.00 -10.53
C ASP A 257 -20.19 18.60 -10.71
N GLY A 258 -19.30 18.20 -9.79
CA GLY A 258 -18.69 16.87 -9.77
C GLY A 258 -19.68 15.74 -9.45
N GLY A 259 -20.91 16.06 -9.01
CA GLY A 259 -21.90 15.10 -8.57
C GLY A 259 -21.57 14.45 -7.23
N ARG A 260 -21.88 13.16 -7.09
CA ARG A 260 -21.66 12.41 -5.86
C ARG A 260 -20.81 11.16 -6.09
N TRP A 261 -19.92 10.89 -5.14
CA TRP A 261 -19.11 9.68 -5.08
C TRP A 261 -19.40 8.94 -3.75
N ASN A 262 -19.88 7.71 -3.80
CA ASN A 262 -20.25 6.91 -2.62
C ASN A 262 -21.11 7.66 -1.57
N GLY A 263 -21.98 8.57 -2.03
CA GLY A 263 -22.84 9.37 -1.16
C GLY A 263 -22.29 10.72 -0.72
N TYR A 264 -21.01 11.01 -0.98
CA TYR A 264 -20.35 12.29 -0.68
C TYR A 264 -20.48 13.27 -1.83
N GLN A 265 -20.56 14.57 -1.53
CA GLN A 265 -20.42 15.64 -2.51
C GLN A 265 -19.00 15.64 -3.06
N ARG A 266 -18.85 15.65 -4.37
CA ARG A 266 -17.56 15.86 -5.03
C ARG A 266 -17.26 17.36 -5.13
N PRO A 267 -15.99 17.76 -5.13
CA PRO A 267 -15.56 19.07 -5.59
C PRO A 267 -16.12 19.39 -6.99
N ALA A 268 -16.25 20.66 -7.32
CA ALA A 268 -16.53 21.10 -8.67
C ALA A 268 -15.27 21.06 -9.54
N ASN A 269 -15.47 21.01 -10.86
CA ASN A 269 -14.40 21.06 -11.85
C ASN A 269 -14.44 22.38 -12.61
N LEU A 270 -13.39 23.20 -12.47
CA LEU A 270 -13.20 24.41 -13.27
C LEU A 270 -12.89 24.02 -14.71
N SER A 271 -13.70 24.52 -15.64
CA SER A 271 -13.48 24.27 -17.06
C SER A 271 -12.07 24.75 -17.48
N PRO A 272 -11.25 23.94 -18.16
CA PRO A 272 -10.01 24.39 -18.73
C PRO A 272 -10.18 25.53 -19.77
N THR A 273 -11.40 25.74 -20.26
CA THR A 273 -11.73 26.84 -21.18
C THR A 273 -12.19 28.11 -20.48
N ASP A 274 -12.31 28.11 -19.16
CA ASP A 274 -12.58 29.31 -18.38
C ASP A 274 -11.42 30.31 -18.51
N ALA A 275 -11.75 31.58 -18.69
CA ALA A 275 -10.77 32.63 -18.86
C ALA A 275 -9.83 32.80 -17.64
N ARG A 276 -10.29 32.41 -16.44
CA ARG A 276 -9.56 32.49 -15.18
C ARG A 276 -8.79 31.21 -14.83
N PHE A 277 -8.91 30.13 -15.63
CA PHE A 277 -8.21 28.89 -15.36
C PHE A 277 -6.70 29.09 -15.17
N ALA A 278 -6.08 29.84 -16.08
CA ALA A 278 -4.65 30.13 -16.02
C ALA A 278 -4.24 30.90 -14.76
N GLU A 279 -5.05 31.91 -14.36
CA GLU A 279 -4.82 32.70 -13.14
C GLU A 279 -4.85 31.81 -11.88
N ILE A 280 -5.84 30.94 -11.76
CA ILE A 280 -6.03 30.07 -10.61
C ILE A 280 -4.93 29.00 -10.56
N ALA A 281 -4.61 28.37 -11.70
CA ALA A 281 -3.52 27.42 -11.80
C ALA A 281 -2.16 28.05 -11.44
N ASP A 282 -1.89 29.27 -11.93
CA ASP A 282 -0.66 29.99 -11.62
C ASP A 282 -0.57 30.33 -10.12
N LEU A 283 -1.70 30.67 -9.50
CA LEU A 283 -1.77 30.89 -8.04
C LEU A 283 -1.46 29.62 -7.27
N TYR A 284 -2.05 28.46 -7.66
CA TYR A 284 -1.76 27.18 -7.05
C TYR A 284 -0.26 26.84 -7.12
N TYR A 285 0.34 26.87 -8.32
CA TYR A 285 1.75 26.56 -8.50
C TYR A 285 2.67 27.58 -7.80
N LYS A 286 2.25 28.82 -7.66
CA LYS A 286 2.98 29.84 -6.89
C LYS A 286 3.01 29.47 -5.40
N GLU A 287 1.86 29.07 -4.81
CA GLU A 287 1.80 28.65 -3.41
C GLU A 287 2.58 27.36 -3.20
N LEU A 288 2.44 26.36 -4.08
CA LEU A 288 3.19 25.13 -4.04
C LEU A 288 4.71 25.37 -4.06
N THR A 289 5.16 26.23 -4.99
CA THR A 289 6.59 26.58 -5.11
C THR A 289 7.09 27.35 -3.89
N HIS A 290 6.26 28.24 -3.33
CA HIS A 290 6.59 29.00 -2.13
C HIS A 290 6.80 28.09 -0.93
N LEU A 291 5.94 27.10 -0.72
CA LEU A 291 6.00 26.18 0.41
C LEU A 291 7.07 25.11 0.25
N PHE A 292 7.16 24.47 -0.92
CA PHE A 292 7.88 23.21 -1.12
C PHE A 292 8.93 23.25 -2.24
N GLY A 293 9.07 24.36 -2.94
CA GLY A 293 10.03 24.50 -4.03
C GLY A 293 9.49 23.96 -5.36
N LYS A 294 10.37 23.96 -6.38
CA LYS A 294 10.06 23.42 -7.71
C LYS A 294 10.41 21.95 -7.80
N ALA A 295 9.58 21.18 -8.52
CA ALA A 295 9.85 19.80 -8.89
C ALA A 295 9.91 19.65 -10.42
N SER A 296 10.54 18.55 -10.88
CA SER A 296 10.51 18.19 -12.31
C SER A 296 9.28 17.35 -12.66
N TYR A 297 8.60 16.77 -11.67
CA TYR A 297 7.45 15.88 -11.84
C TYR A 297 6.28 16.37 -11.01
N TYR A 298 5.10 16.40 -11.64
CA TYR A 298 3.85 16.78 -10.97
C TYR A 298 2.78 15.74 -11.30
N SER A 299 2.09 15.23 -10.27
CA SER A 299 1.02 14.24 -10.42
C SER A 299 -0.34 14.93 -10.40
N MET A 300 -1.20 14.57 -11.34
CA MET A 300 -2.61 14.95 -11.35
C MET A 300 -3.39 14.00 -12.24
N ASP A 301 -4.64 13.74 -11.87
CA ASP A 301 -5.53 12.82 -12.56
C ASP A 301 -6.86 13.53 -12.87
N PRO A 302 -6.89 14.43 -13.88
CA PRO A 302 -8.10 15.17 -14.23
C PRO A 302 -9.19 14.21 -14.71
N PHE A 303 -10.43 14.47 -14.31
CA PHE A 303 -11.61 13.66 -14.63
C PHE A 303 -11.53 12.21 -14.09
N HIS A 304 -10.80 12.01 -12.99
CA HIS A 304 -10.64 10.70 -12.35
C HIS A 304 -12.01 10.13 -11.93
N GLU A 305 -12.27 8.89 -12.32
CA GLU A 305 -13.53 8.17 -12.04
C GLU A 305 -14.81 8.98 -12.34
N SER A 306 -14.72 9.93 -13.25
CA SER A 306 -15.89 10.70 -13.70
C SER A 306 -16.50 10.10 -14.97
N ASN A 307 -17.80 10.31 -15.16
CA ASN A 307 -18.46 9.96 -16.43
C ASN A 307 -17.90 10.85 -17.56
N ASP A 308 -17.95 10.32 -18.79
CA ASP A 308 -17.66 11.12 -19.96
C ASP A 308 -18.65 12.27 -20.06
N ASP A 309 -18.12 13.49 -20.18
CA ASP A 309 -18.91 14.68 -20.46
C ASP A 309 -18.66 15.10 -21.92
N ALA A 310 -19.68 14.96 -22.76
CA ALA A 310 -19.63 15.32 -24.18
C ALA A 310 -19.36 16.84 -24.41
N ALA A 311 -19.57 17.66 -23.38
CA ALA A 311 -19.29 19.09 -23.44
C ALA A 311 -17.81 19.42 -23.23
N VAL A 312 -16.98 18.48 -22.79
CA VAL A 312 -15.56 18.68 -22.50
C VAL A 312 -14.72 18.39 -23.75
N ASP A 313 -14.00 19.39 -24.22
CA ASP A 313 -12.91 19.23 -25.20
C ASP A 313 -11.66 18.71 -24.49
N TYR A 314 -11.50 17.37 -24.39
CA TYR A 314 -10.39 16.75 -23.71
C TYR A 314 -9.03 17.10 -24.32
N GLY A 315 -8.94 17.28 -25.65
CA GLY A 315 -7.70 17.66 -26.30
C GLY A 315 -7.23 19.05 -25.88
N LYS A 316 -8.15 20.02 -25.82
CA LYS A 316 -7.87 21.35 -25.31
C LYS A 316 -7.56 21.33 -23.82
N ALA A 317 -8.30 20.53 -23.03
CA ALA A 317 -8.07 20.39 -21.61
C ALA A 317 -6.65 19.90 -21.31
N GLY A 318 -6.20 18.81 -21.94
CA GLY A 318 -4.84 18.30 -21.76
C GLY A 318 -3.75 19.33 -22.06
N LYS A 319 -3.93 20.11 -23.13
CA LYS A 319 -3.00 21.20 -23.49
C LYS A 319 -2.97 22.31 -22.44
N VAL A 320 -4.12 22.77 -21.98
CA VAL A 320 -4.22 23.86 -20.98
C VAL A 320 -3.60 23.45 -19.64
N LEU A 321 -3.84 22.22 -19.19
CA LEU A 321 -3.22 21.65 -17.99
C LEU A 321 -1.70 21.60 -18.11
N MET A 322 -1.21 21.11 -19.26
CA MET A 322 0.23 21.06 -19.53
C MET A 322 0.85 22.46 -19.60
N ASP A 323 0.21 23.40 -20.29
CA ASP A 323 0.70 24.77 -20.39
C ASP A 323 0.77 25.46 -19.01
N ALA A 324 -0.20 25.23 -18.12
CA ALA A 324 -0.18 25.73 -16.74
C ALA A 324 1.01 25.20 -15.95
N MET A 325 1.25 23.89 -16.02
CA MET A 325 2.40 23.26 -15.38
C MET A 325 3.73 23.80 -15.94
N LYS A 326 3.82 23.95 -17.26
CA LYS A 326 5.04 24.48 -17.94
C LYS A 326 5.32 25.95 -17.60
N ARG A 327 4.31 26.77 -17.28
CA ARG A 327 4.53 28.13 -16.77
C ARG A 327 5.20 28.10 -15.39
N ALA A 328 4.86 27.15 -14.55
CA ALA A 328 5.49 26.98 -13.24
C ALA A 328 6.94 26.46 -13.36
N ASN A 329 7.16 25.49 -14.24
CA ASN A 329 8.47 24.92 -14.54
C ASN A 329 8.49 24.41 -16.00
N SER A 330 9.31 25.03 -16.87
CA SER A 330 9.42 24.68 -18.30
C SER A 330 9.80 23.21 -18.54
N GLU A 331 10.53 22.61 -17.60
CA GLU A 331 10.99 21.22 -17.66
C GLU A 331 10.03 20.22 -16.97
N ALA A 332 8.86 20.70 -16.52
CA ALA A 332 7.90 19.87 -15.82
C ALA A 332 7.40 18.70 -16.69
N VAL A 333 7.25 17.54 -16.07
CA VAL A 333 6.66 16.34 -16.64
C VAL A 333 5.38 16.01 -15.86
N TRP A 334 4.30 15.82 -16.57
CA TRP A 334 3.04 15.38 -15.98
C TRP A 334 3.06 13.88 -15.73
N VAL A 335 2.90 13.46 -14.48
CA VAL A 335 2.74 12.06 -14.07
C VAL A 335 1.25 11.78 -13.93
N VAL A 336 0.75 10.77 -14.60
CA VAL A 336 -0.69 10.42 -14.61
C VAL A 336 -0.89 8.95 -14.36
N GLN A 337 -1.93 8.60 -13.58
CA GLN A 337 -2.29 7.22 -13.32
C GLN A 337 -3.03 6.60 -14.52
N GLY A 338 -2.57 5.46 -15.00
CA GLY A 338 -3.27 4.61 -15.97
C GLY A 338 -4.31 3.75 -15.26
N TRP A 339 -5.56 4.22 -15.21
CA TRP A 339 -6.67 3.58 -14.51
C TRP A 339 -7.98 3.78 -15.27
N THR A 340 -8.70 2.71 -15.59
CA THR A 340 -9.93 2.75 -16.40
C THR A 340 -9.72 3.48 -17.74
N GLU A 341 -10.41 4.58 -18.00
CA GLU A 341 -10.22 5.43 -19.19
C GLU A 341 -9.12 6.47 -19.02
N ASN A 342 -8.54 6.62 -17.83
CA ASN A 342 -7.51 7.62 -17.56
C ASN A 342 -6.10 7.13 -17.98
N PRO A 343 -5.24 7.95 -18.59
CA PRO A 343 -5.60 9.22 -19.23
C PRO A 343 -6.39 8.99 -20.52
N ARG A 344 -7.42 9.79 -20.76
CA ARG A 344 -8.20 9.69 -22.00
C ARG A 344 -7.30 9.93 -23.22
N PRO A 345 -7.36 9.09 -24.28
CA PRO A 345 -6.50 9.23 -25.46
C PRO A 345 -6.53 10.62 -26.06
N GLN A 346 -7.72 11.22 -26.18
CA GLN A 346 -7.90 12.57 -26.74
C GLN A 346 -7.18 13.64 -25.92
N MET A 347 -7.06 13.47 -24.60
CA MET A 347 -6.39 14.43 -23.72
C MET A 347 -4.88 14.46 -23.94
N ILE A 348 -4.29 13.33 -24.30
CA ILE A 348 -2.83 13.17 -24.37
C ILE A 348 -2.27 13.16 -25.78
N GLU A 349 -3.09 12.97 -26.82
CA GLU A 349 -2.63 12.81 -28.22
C GLU A 349 -1.79 13.98 -28.73
N ASN A 350 -2.13 15.22 -28.32
CA ASN A 350 -1.48 16.45 -28.73
C ASN A 350 -0.30 16.88 -27.84
N LEU A 351 -0.01 16.15 -26.76
CA LEU A 351 1.15 16.40 -25.89
C LEU A 351 2.44 15.91 -26.57
N LYS A 352 3.56 16.55 -26.26
CA LYS A 352 4.86 16.19 -26.81
C LYS A 352 5.44 14.94 -26.12
N VAL A 353 6.31 14.24 -26.80
CA VAL A 353 7.14 13.19 -26.20
C VAL A 353 7.97 13.81 -25.08
N GLY A 354 7.89 13.21 -23.88
CA GLY A 354 8.59 13.70 -22.69
C GLY A 354 7.78 14.65 -21.81
N ASP A 355 6.62 15.16 -22.26
CA ASP A 355 5.73 15.96 -21.41
C ASP A 355 4.95 15.08 -20.41
N LEU A 356 4.75 13.81 -20.74
CA LEU A 356 3.89 12.90 -19.98
C LEU A 356 4.64 11.63 -19.59
N LEU A 357 4.39 11.15 -18.36
CA LEU A 357 4.80 9.87 -17.84
C LEU A 357 3.57 9.15 -17.28
N ILE A 358 3.21 8.00 -17.82
CA ILE A 358 2.03 7.25 -17.44
C ILE A 358 2.43 6.12 -16.49
N LEU A 359 1.76 6.02 -15.35
CA LEU A 359 1.88 4.89 -14.46
C LEU A 359 0.89 3.82 -14.92
N ASP A 360 1.36 2.70 -15.47
CA ASP A 360 0.50 1.53 -15.71
C ASP A 360 0.22 0.86 -14.37
N LEU A 361 -0.85 1.29 -13.72
CA LEU A 361 -1.05 1.18 -12.28
C LEU A 361 -1.15 -0.26 -11.79
N PHE A 362 -1.70 -1.16 -12.61
CA PHE A 362 -1.99 -2.54 -12.24
C PHE A 362 -1.40 -3.52 -13.25
N SER A 363 -0.12 -3.34 -13.56
CA SER A 363 0.59 -4.10 -14.62
C SER A 363 0.67 -5.60 -14.36
N GLU A 364 0.68 -6.03 -13.09
CA GLU A 364 0.71 -7.44 -12.74
C GLU A 364 -0.62 -8.16 -12.96
N CYS A 365 -1.74 -7.44 -13.11
CA CYS A 365 -3.07 -8.01 -13.26
C CYS A 365 -3.81 -7.54 -14.51
N ARG A 366 -3.80 -6.23 -14.74
CA ARG A 366 -4.55 -5.57 -15.81
C ARG A 366 -3.68 -4.61 -16.59
N PRO A 367 -2.62 -5.09 -17.25
CA PRO A 367 -1.72 -4.22 -17.99
C PRO A 367 -2.48 -3.47 -19.09
N MET A 368 -2.24 -2.16 -19.17
CA MET A 368 -2.74 -1.33 -20.27
C MET A 368 -1.77 -1.30 -21.46
N PHE A 369 -0.52 -1.67 -21.21
CA PHE A 369 0.53 -1.74 -22.22
C PHE A 369 0.32 -2.96 -23.09
N GLY A 370 -0.17 -3.35 -23.84
CA GLY A 370 -0.36 -4.59 -24.57
C GLY A 370 -1.76 -4.71 -25.15
N SER A 371 -1.94 -5.70 -25.97
CA SER A 371 -3.21 -6.00 -26.60
C SER A 371 -3.55 -7.47 -26.45
N PRO A 372 -4.81 -7.86 -26.20
CA PRO A 372 -5.94 -6.95 -25.93
C PRO A 372 -5.86 -6.42 -24.49
N SER A 373 -6.00 -5.12 -24.33
CA SER A 373 -6.10 -4.51 -23.01
C SER A 373 -7.50 -4.75 -22.41
N ILE A 374 -7.58 -5.14 -21.14
CA ILE A 374 -8.84 -5.25 -20.39
C ILE A 374 -9.57 -3.88 -20.37
N TRP A 375 -8.84 -2.79 -20.40
CA TRP A 375 -9.32 -1.42 -20.46
C TRP A 375 -9.69 -0.95 -21.88
N LYS A 376 -9.71 -1.87 -22.89
CA LYS A 376 -9.98 -1.57 -24.30
C LYS A 376 -9.03 -0.53 -24.90
N ARG A 377 -7.81 -0.43 -24.38
CA ARG A 377 -6.76 0.46 -24.89
C ARG A 377 -5.87 -0.32 -25.85
N GLU A 378 -6.18 -0.29 -27.12
CA GLU A 378 -5.34 -0.89 -28.17
C GLU A 378 -4.08 -0.03 -28.40
N GLY A 379 -2.93 -0.69 -28.58
CA GLY A 379 -1.66 -0.02 -28.87
C GLY A 379 -0.96 0.62 -27.69
N GLY A 380 -1.36 0.32 -26.44
CA GLY A 380 -0.72 0.82 -25.23
C GLY A 380 -0.82 2.35 -25.08
N TYR A 381 0.31 3.02 -24.91
CA TYR A 381 0.39 4.45 -24.64
C TYR A 381 0.92 5.28 -25.82
N GLY A 382 1.01 4.67 -27.01
CA GLY A 382 1.49 5.34 -28.23
C GLY A 382 2.92 5.87 -28.06
N LYS A 383 3.09 7.19 -28.28
CA LYS A 383 4.40 7.88 -28.18
C LYS A 383 4.84 8.21 -26.75
N HIS A 384 3.96 8.05 -25.75
CA HIS A 384 4.21 8.52 -24.38
C HIS A 384 5.02 7.52 -23.56
N GLN A 385 5.80 8.05 -22.63
CA GLN A 385 6.59 7.28 -21.68
C GLN A 385 5.70 6.69 -20.59
N TRP A 386 6.07 5.49 -20.10
CA TRP A 386 5.29 4.83 -19.08
C TRP A 386 6.18 4.02 -18.12
N LEU A 387 5.61 3.67 -16.95
CA LEU A 387 6.20 2.79 -15.94
C LEU A 387 5.35 1.55 -15.74
N PHE A 388 6.01 0.41 -15.53
CA PHE A 388 5.39 -0.83 -15.10
C PHE A 388 5.17 -0.77 -13.58
N CYS A 389 3.94 -0.78 -13.08
CA CYS A 389 3.66 -0.63 -11.66
C CYS A 389 2.97 -1.87 -11.07
N LEU A 390 3.39 -2.21 -9.84
CA LEU A 390 2.79 -3.23 -8.99
C LEU A 390 1.80 -2.55 -8.03
N LEU A 391 0.50 -2.86 -8.17
CA LEU A 391 -0.54 -2.36 -7.27
C LEU A 391 -0.70 -3.24 -6.04
N GLU A 392 -0.67 -4.54 -6.20
CA GLU A 392 -0.71 -5.58 -5.17
C GLU A 392 -1.97 -5.59 -4.31
N ASN A 393 -2.34 -4.47 -3.68
CA ASN A 393 -3.50 -4.40 -2.79
C ASN A 393 -4.30 -3.11 -2.95
N PHE A 394 -5.58 -3.22 -2.63
CA PHE A 394 -6.54 -2.13 -2.54
C PHE A 394 -6.95 -1.94 -1.08
N GLY A 395 -7.31 -0.73 -0.68
CA GLY A 395 -7.76 -0.40 0.67
C GLY A 395 -6.69 -0.58 1.76
N GLY A 396 -5.47 -0.87 1.39
CA GLY A 396 -4.45 -1.29 2.35
C GLY A 396 -4.85 -2.56 3.09
N ASN A 397 -5.54 -3.47 2.41
CA ASN A 397 -6.01 -4.73 2.96
C ASN A 397 -4.87 -5.55 3.54
N VAL A 398 -5.12 -6.21 4.66
CA VAL A 398 -4.16 -7.15 5.25
C VAL A 398 -4.56 -8.58 4.90
N GLY A 399 -3.56 -9.42 4.64
CA GLY A 399 -3.74 -10.80 4.22
C GLY A 399 -2.68 -11.23 3.22
N LEU A 400 -2.44 -12.54 3.12
CA LEU A 400 -1.52 -13.06 2.13
C LEU A 400 -2.15 -12.95 0.75
N HIS A 401 -1.40 -12.39 -0.20
CA HIS A 401 -1.83 -12.24 -1.59
C HIS A 401 -0.62 -12.05 -2.50
N GLY A 402 -0.79 -12.40 -3.76
CA GLY A 402 0.17 -12.06 -4.80
C GLY A 402 -0.15 -12.69 -6.14
N ARG A 403 0.58 -12.26 -7.17
CA ARG A 403 0.44 -12.70 -8.56
C ARG A 403 1.81 -13.00 -9.14
N MET A 404 2.61 -13.84 -8.46
CA MET A 404 4.02 -14.06 -8.81
C MET A 404 4.23 -14.44 -10.28
N ASP A 405 3.48 -15.42 -10.80
CA ASP A 405 3.63 -15.84 -12.20
C ASP A 405 3.20 -14.74 -13.17
N GLN A 406 2.13 -14.00 -12.84
CA GLN A 406 1.67 -12.90 -13.68
C GLN A 406 2.63 -11.72 -13.64
N LEU A 407 3.17 -11.39 -12.47
CA LEU A 407 4.19 -10.36 -12.32
C LEU A 407 5.42 -10.67 -13.17
N LEU A 408 5.96 -11.89 -13.08
CA LEU A 408 7.10 -12.32 -13.87
C LEU A 408 6.80 -12.26 -15.38
N ASN A 409 5.68 -12.83 -15.81
CA ASN A 409 5.28 -12.89 -17.21
C ASN A 409 5.07 -11.49 -17.81
N ASN A 410 4.31 -10.63 -17.11
CA ASN A 410 3.99 -9.29 -17.58
C ASN A 410 5.21 -8.37 -17.55
N PHE A 411 6.08 -8.50 -16.55
CA PHE A 411 7.32 -7.73 -16.49
C PHE A 411 8.26 -8.08 -17.65
N TYR A 412 8.45 -9.37 -17.92
CA TYR A 412 9.27 -9.78 -19.06
C TYR A 412 8.64 -9.43 -20.40
N LEU A 413 7.32 -9.46 -20.51
CA LEU A 413 6.60 -8.94 -21.67
C LEU A 413 6.86 -7.43 -21.85
N GLY A 414 6.66 -6.62 -20.82
CA GLY A 414 6.83 -5.16 -20.85
C GLY A 414 8.28 -4.73 -21.15
N THR A 415 9.27 -5.51 -20.69
CA THR A 415 10.70 -5.25 -20.94
C THR A 415 11.23 -5.87 -22.23
N GLY A 416 10.41 -6.59 -23.00
CA GLY A 416 10.84 -7.28 -24.24
C GLY A 416 11.74 -8.49 -24.02
N LYS A 417 11.87 -8.99 -22.79
CA LYS A 417 12.66 -10.19 -22.44
C LYS A 417 11.82 -11.47 -22.61
N THR A 418 11.06 -11.59 -23.70
CA THR A 418 10.23 -12.79 -24.01
C THR A 418 10.96 -13.76 -24.92
N ASP A 419 10.60 -15.05 -24.86
CA ASP A 419 11.09 -16.04 -25.80
C ASP A 419 10.50 -15.80 -27.17
N THR A 420 11.28 -16.05 -28.22
CA THR A 420 11.04 -15.69 -29.62
C THR A 420 9.77 -16.29 -30.28
N GLN A 421 9.05 -17.18 -29.61
CA GLN A 421 7.86 -17.84 -30.15
C GLN A 421 6.52 -17.11 -29.89
N LYS A 422 6.51 -16.03 -29.12
CA LYS A 422 5.31 -15.19 -28.87
C LYS A 422 5.39 -13.82 -29.55
N GLN A 423 6.15 -13.72 -30.63
CA GLN A 423 6.50 -12.47 -31.31
C GLN A 423 5.34 -11.78 -32.07
N GLU A 424 4.18 -12.41 -32.25
CA GLU A 424 3.08 -11.80 -33.02
C GLU A 424 2.45 -10.57 -32.32
N ASN A 425 2.60 -10.46 -30.99
CA ASN A 425 2.20 -9.27 -30.22
C ASN A 425 3.38 -8.34 -29.86
N SER A 426 4.60 -8.65 -30.25
CA SER A 426 5.80 -7.90 -29.86
C SER A 426 5.99 -6.59 -30.61
N SER A 427 5.36 -6.43 -31.80
CA SER A 427 5.45 -5.17 -32.56
C SER A 427 4.83 -3.97 -31.85
N LEU A 428 3.84 -4.19 -30.99
CA LEU A 428 3.22 -3.16 -30.15
C LEU A 428 4.09 -2.76 -28.96
N ILE A 429 4.94 -3.68 -28.47
CA ILE A 429 5.80 -3.48 -27.30
C ILE A 429 7.19 -2.97 -27.69
N THR A 430 7.70 -3.32 -28.87
CA THR A 430 9.02 -2.88 -29.37
C THR A 430 9.13 -1.37 -29.59
N ASN A 431 8.00 -0.67 -29.78
CA ASN A 431 7.92 0.78 -29.79
C ASN A 431 7.58 1.36 -28.40
N SER A 432 7.53 0.55 -27.34
CA SER A 432 7.17 1.01 -26.03
C SER A 432 8.26 1.91 -25.44
N SER A 433 7.83 3.05 -24.93
CA SER A 433 8.66 3.98 -24.21
C SER A 433 8.70 3.69 -22.72
N LEU A 434 8.82 2.41 -22.35
CA LEU A 434 9.03 1.99 -20.94
C LEU A 434 10.30 2.66 -20.40
N LYS A 435 10.17 3.42 -19.31
CA LYS A 435 11.26 4.18 -18.68
C LYS A 435 11.61 3.70 -17.30
N GLY A 436 10.77 2.83 -16.73
CA GLY A 436 10.98 2.38 -15.38
C GLY A 436 9.86 1.51 -14.85
N TRP A 437 9.80 1.45 -13.54
CA TRP A 437 8.83 0.66 -12.80
C TRP A 437 8.42 1.37 -11.51
N GLY A 438 7.43 0.83 -10.80
CA GLY A 438 7.02 1.43 -9.53
C GLY A 438 6.13 0.54 -8.69
N PHE A 439 5.85 1.03 -7.50
CA PHE A 439 4.84 0.52 -6.59
C PHE A 439 3.69 1.51 -6.51
N THR A 440 2.47 1.01 -6.64
CA THR A 440 1.26 1.83 -6.63
C THR A 440 0.18 1.23 -5.72
N MET A 441 0.61 0.52 -4.69
CA MET A 441 -0.26 -0.07 -3.68
C MET A 441 -1.09 0.99 -2.95
N GLU A 442 -2.32 0.65 -2.59
CA GLU A 442 -3.15 1.55 -1.76
C GLU A 442 -2.77 1.52 -0.28
N GLY A 443 -2.01 0.51 0.17
CA GLY A 443 -1.43 0.46 1.51
C GLY A 443 -0.12 -0.29 1.55
N SER A 444 0.85 0.25 2.30
CA SER A 444 2.16 -0.35 2.53
C SER A 444 2.15 -1.35 3.70
N GLU A 445 3.30 -1.94 3.98
CA GLU A 445 3.57 -2.78 5.16
C GLU A 445 2.91 -4.17 5.15
N ASN A 446 2.50 -4.68 3.99
CA ASN A 446 2.03 -6.06 3.85
C ASN A 446 2.68 -6.75 2.63
N ASN A 447 2.60 -8.09 2.58
CA ASN A 447 3.13 -8.92 1.49
C ASN A 447 4.55 -8.54 1.02
N PRO A 448 5.55 -8.38 1.92
CA PRO A 448 6.89 -7.91 1.55
C PRO A 448 7.54 -8.76 0.45
N VAL A 449 7.17 -10.01 0.33
CA VAL A 449 7.67 -10.94 -0.70
C VAL A 449 7.40 -10.43 -2.13
N MET A 450 6.25 -9.80 -2.38
CA MET A 450 5.89 -9.29 -3.70
C MET A 450 6.69 -8.04 -4.08
N PHE A 451 6.90 -7.15 -3.11
CA PHE A 451 7.70 -5.94 -3.28
C PHE A 451 9.19 -6.26 -3.46
N GLU A 452 9.70 -7.26 -2.72
CA GLU A 452 11.06 -7.77 -2.91
C GLU A 452 11.25 -8.36 -4.30
N LEU A 453 10.32 -9.22 -4.76
CA LEU A 453 10.39 -9.79 -6.10
C LEU A 453 10.45 -8.69 -7.16
N MET A 454 9.54 -7.72 -7.10
CA MET A 454 9.48 -6.64 -8.09
C MET A 454 10.71 -5.75 -8.05
N SER A 455 11.24 -5.40 -6.87
CA SER A 455 12.41 -4.52 -6.74
C SER A 455 13.71 -5.15 -7.27
N GLU A 456 13.79 -6.48 -7.28
CA GLU A 456 14.97 -7.22 -7.78
C GLU A 456 14.95 -7.46 -9.30
N LEU A 457 13.77 -7.67 -9.91
CA LEU A 457 13.64 -8.00 -11.33
C LEU A 457 14.41 -7.07 -12.28
N PRO A 458 14.38 -5.73 -12.09
CA PRO A 458 15.07 -4.80 -12.98
C PRO A 458 16.59 -4.94 -13.00
N TRP A 459 17.18 -5.46 -11.92
CA TRP A 459 18.62 -5.61 -11.74
C TRP A 459 19.16 -6.97 -12.19
N ARG A 460 18.28 -7.90 -12.53
CA ARG A 460 18.67 -9.24 -12.98
C ARG A 460 18.84 -9.27 -14.49
N ALA A 461 20.04 -9.67 -14.95
CA ALA A 461 20.35 -9.78 -16.38
C ALA A 461 19.55 -10.90 -17.06
N GLU A 462 19.43 -12.04 -16.36
CA GLU A 462 18.73 -13.23 -16.84
C GLU A 462 17.32 -13.33 -16.30
N LYS A 463 16.46 -14.04 -17.04
CA LYS A 463 15.14 -14.41 -16.56
C LYS A 463 15.28 -15.30 -15.32
N MET A 464 14.46 -15.02 -14.34
CA MET A 464 14.41 -15.77 -13.10
C MET A 464 13.22 -16.71 -13.07
N THR A 465 13.41 -17.90 -12.54
CA THR A 465 12.31 -18.80 -12.21
C THR A 465 11.84 -18.53 -10.77
N LYS A 466 10.56 -18.70 -10.55
CA LYS A 466 9.94 -18.54 -9.23
C LYS A 466 10.60 -19.43 -8.17
N GLU A 467 10.87 -20.69 -8.51
CA GLU A 467 11.44 -21.69 -7.63
C GLU A 467 12.85 -21.30 -7.15
N LYS A 468 13.71 -20.82 -8.07
CA LYS A 468 15.05 -20.36 -7.73
C LYS A 468 14.98 -19.12 -6.84
N TRP A 469 14.11 -18.19 -7.20
CA TRP A 469 13.96 -16.96 -6.43
C TRP A 469 13.47 -17.20 -5.01
N ILE A 470 12.52 -18.13 -4.79
CA ILE A 470 12.04 -18.51 -3.46
C ILE A 470 13.17 -19.04 -2.59
N GLN A 471 14.08 -19.86 -3.11
CA GLN A 471 15.24 -20.35 -2.38
C GLN A 471 16.16 -19.18 -1.94
N GLU A 472 16.45 -18.26 -2.87
CA GLU A 472 17.24 -17.07 -2.59
C GLU A 472 16.54 -16.15 -1.57
N TYR A 473 15.23 -15.95 -1.70
CA TYR A 473 14.42 -15.16 -0.76
C TYR A 473 14.41 -15.74 0.64
N CYS A 474 14.22 -17.06 0.79
CA CYS A 474 14.25 -17.72 2.11
C CYS A 474 15.61 -17.54 2.78
N PHE A 475 16.71 -17.70 2.05
CA PHE A 475 18.04 -17.44 2.60
C PHE A 475 18.21 -15.98 3.02
N ALA A 476 17.87 -15.04 2.14
CA ALA A 476 17.96 -13.61 2.44
C ALA A 476 17.15 -13.23 3.69
N ARG A 477 15.92 -13.75 3.79
CA ARG A 477 14.97 -13.36 4.82
C ARG A 477 15.25 -13.96 6.19
N TYR A 478 15.77 -15.19 6.24
CA TYR A 478 15.98 -15.92 7.51
C TYR A 478 17.44 -16.19 7.85
N GLY A 479 18.35 -15.92 6.94
CA GLY A 479 19.79 -16.02 7.14
C GLY A 479 20.36 -17.44 7.02
N VAL A 480 19.54 -18.44 6.70
CA VAL A 480 19.95 -19.84 6.57
C VAL A 480 19.15 -20.55 5.47
N HIS A 481 19.73 -21.60 4.90
CA HIS A 481 19.00 -22.53 4.05
C HIS A 481 18.25 -23.55 4.91
N ASP A 482 16.93 -23.64 4.71
CA ASP A 482 16.04 -24.55 5.42
C ASP A 482 14.97 -25.10 4.48
N ASP A 483 15.05 -26.39 4.19
CA ASP A 483 14.16 -27.06 3.23
C ASP A 483 12.70 -27.03 3.69
N THR A 484 12.44 -27.02 5.02
CA THR A 484 11.09 -26.94 5.56
C THR A 484 10.45 -25.60 5.25
N ILE A 485 11.21 -24.50 5.43
CA ILE A 485 10.75 -23.16 5.09
C ILE A 485 10.57 -22.99 3.59
N VAL A 486 11.55 -23.46 2.78
CA VAL A 486 11.45 -23.43 1.32
C VAL A 486 10.22 -24.18 0.82
N LYS A 487 9.92 -25.35 1.42
CA LYS A 487 8.70 -26.12 1.12
C LYS A 487 7.44 -25.33 1.44
N ALA A 488 7.38 -24.67 2.58
CA ALA A 488 6.23 -23.84 2.97
C ALA A 488 6.03 -22.67 1.99
N TRP A 489 7.09 -21.93 1.66
CA TRP A 489 7.02 -20.85 0.67
C TRP A 489 6.66 -21.35 -0.72
N THR A 490 7.10 -22.54 -1.12
CA THR A 490 6.72 -23.16 -2.40
C THR A 490 5.22 -23.45 -2.45
N LEU A 491 4.62 -23.92 -1.34
CA LEU A 491 3.17 -24.09 -1.22
C LEU A 491 2.44 -22.76 -1.38
N LEU A 492 2.86 -21.71 -0.66
CA LEU A 492 2.26 -20.39 -0.74
C LEU A 492 2.40 -19.77 -2.14
N ALA A 493 3.58 -19.88 -2.75
CA ALA A 493 3.88 -19.31 -4.06
C ALA A 493 3.15 -19.99 -5.23
N LYS A 494 2.74 -21.24 -5.10
CA LYS A 494 1.91 -21.90 -6.12
C LYS A 494 0.42 -21.65 -5.92
N SER A 495 -0.02 -21.22 -4.75
CA SER A 495 -1.43 -21.06 -4.39
C SER A 495 -1.78 -19.60 -4.07
N ILE A 496 -1.71 -19.15 -2.82
CA ILE A 496 -2.19 -17.81 -2.41
C ILE A 496 -1.40 -16.65 -3.03
N TYR A 497 -0.09 -16.82 -3.26
CA TYR A 497 0.74 -15.85 -3.99
C TYR A 497 0.73 -16.03 -5.51
N ASN A 498 -0.25 -16.77 -6.04
CA ASN A 498 -0.39 -17.01 -7.46
C ASN A 498 -1.83 -16.83 -7.94
N CYS A 499 -2.42 -15.68 -7.62
CA CYS A 499 -3.77 -15.35 -8.09
C CYS A 499 -3.81 -15.43 -9.63
N PRO A 500 -4.74 -16.22 -10.22
CA PRO A 500 -4.72 -16.54 -11.64
C PRO A 500 -5.12 -15.35 -12.51
N LEU A 501 -4.68 -15.38 -13.76
CA LEU A 501 -5.09 -14.44 -14.81
C LEU A 501 -6.63 -14.47 -14.95
N GLY A 502 -7.23 -13.30 -15.13
CA GLY A 502 -8.69 -13.14 -15.25
C GLY A 502 -9.44 -13.12 -13.92
N ASN A 503 -8.82 -13.49 -12.82
CA ASN A 503 -9.40 -13.25 -11.49
C ASN A 503 -9.14 -11.80 -11.08
N ASN A 504 -10.21 -11.04 -10.90
CA ASN A 504 -10.19 -9.61 -10.56
C ASN A 504 -10.12 -9.36 -9.05
N GLN A 505 -9.60 -10.29 -8.27
CA GLN A 505 -9.38 -10.09 -6.83
C GLN A 505 -8.58 -8.82 -6.59
N GLN A 506 -9.06 -7.97 -5.67
CA GLN A 506 -8.46 -6.67 -5.36
C GLN A 506 -7.57 -6.76 -4.09
N GLY A 507 -6.49 -7.50 -4.16
CA GLY A 507 -5.61 -7.76 -3.04
C GLY A 507 -5.97 -9.04 -2.28
N PRO A 508 -5.62 -9.16 -0.99
CA PRO A 508 -5.88 -10.34 -0.18
C PRO A 508 -7.34 -10.79 -0.23
N HIS A 509 -7.57 -12.10 -0.18
CA HIS A 509 -8.91 -12.61 0.05
C HIS A 509 -9.33 -12.28 1.48
N GLU A 510 -10.41 -11.52 1.61
CA GLU A 510 -10.80 -10.91 2.88
C GLU A 510 -11.21 -11.95 3.92
N SER A 511 -10.70 -11.80 5.14
CA SER A 511 -11.06 -12.64 6.27
C SER A 511 -12.54 -12.53 6.60
N ILE A 512 -13.21 -13.68 6.70
CA ILE A 512 -14.63 -13.74 7.09
C ILE A 512 -14.88 -13.07 8.45
N PHE A 513 -13.89 -13.05 9.34
CA PHE A 513 -14.00 -12.44 10.66
C PHE A 513 -14.29 -10.95 10.62
N CYS A 514 -13.88 -10.26 9.54
CA CYS A 514 -14.06 -8.82 9.35
C CYS A 514 -15.41 -8.43 8.77
N GLY A 515 -16.21 -9.37 8.26
CA GLY A 515 -17.46 -9.08 7.55
C GLY A 515 -18.64 -8.70 8.44
N ARG A 516 -19.67 -8.08 7.83
CA ARG A 516 -21.02 -8.09 8.38
C ARG A 516 -21.66 -9.46 8.11
N PRO A 517 -22.09 -10.18 9.14
CA PRO A 517 -22.70 -11.51 8.98
C PRO A 517 -23.96 -11.51 8.12
N SER A 518 -24.14 -12.56 7.34
CA SER A 518 -25.35 -12.81 6.54
C SER A 518 -25.44 -14.30 6.16
N LEU A 519 -26.60 -14.88 6.11
CA LEU A 519 -26.79 -16.29 5.70
C LEU A 519 -26.29 -16.62 4.30
N ASN A 520 -26.33 -15.66 3.39
CA ASN A 520 -26.12 -15.90 1.95
C ASN A 520 -24.98 -15.09 1.33
N ASN A 521 -24.41 -14.14 2.07
CA ASN A 521 -23.34 -13.32 1.57
C ASN A 521 -22.08 -13.51 2.40
N PHE A 522 -21.02 -14.00 1.77
CA PHE A 522 -19.73 -14.26 2.38
C PHE A 522 -18.67 -13.25 1.96
N GLN A 523 -19.09 -12.14 1.37
CA GLN A 523 -18.24 -10.99 1.06
C GLN A 523 -18.08 -10.13 2.32
N VAL A 524 -16.88 -9.60 2.52
CA VAL A 524 -16.59 -8.62 3.58
C VAL A 524 -16.88 -7.22 3.07
N SER A 525 -16.18 -6.77 2.05
CA SER A 525 -16.47 -5.53 1.34
C SER A 525 -17.23 -5.81 0.03
N SER A 526 -17.75 -4.76 -0.59
CA SER A 526 -18.46 -4.84 -1.87
C SER A 526 -17.57 -5.27 -3.04
N TRP A 527 -16.26 -5.20 -2.87
CA TRP A 527 -15.26 -5.47 -3.90
C TRP A 527 -14.59 -6.83 -3.74
N SER A 528 -14.82 -7.53 -2.63
CA SER A 528 -14.23 -8.85 -2.42
C SER A 528 -14.93 -9.94 -3.23
N LYS A 529 -14.26 -11.07 -3.40
CA LYS A 529 -14.85 -12.27 -4.00
C LYS A 529 -15.37 -13.21 -2.91
N MET A 530 -16.47 -13.92 -3.21
CA MET A 530 -17.09 -14.87 -2.27
C MET A 530 -16.25 -16.13 -2.08
N HIS A 531 -15.47 -16.51 -3.09
CA HIS A 531 -14.70 -17.77 -3.08
C HIS A 531 -13.21 -17.51 -3.19
N ASN A 532 -12.43 -18.27 -2.43
CA ASN A 532 -10.99 -18.27 -2.54
C ASN A 532 -10.57 -18.71 -3.96
N TYR A 533 -9.54 -18.06 -4.53
CA TYR A 533 -8.93 -18.47 -5.79
C TYR A 533 -7.85 -19.55 -5.61
N TYR A 534 -7.56 -19.91 -4.38
CA TYR A 534 -6.54 -20.88 -3.96
C TYR A 534 -7.18 -21.94 -3.06
N ASP A 535 -6.46 -23.06 -2.83
CA ASP A 535 -6.85 -24.08 -1.88
C ASP A 535 -6.42 -23.69 -0.46
N PRO A 536 -7.35 -23.48 0.48
CA PRO A 536 -7.04 -23.20 1.89
C PRO A 536 -6.19 -24.27 2.58
N GLU A 537 -6.14 -25.49 2.05
CA GLU A 537 -5.28 -26.54 2.58
C GLU A 537 -3.79 -26.23 2.38
N ASP A 538 -3.42 -25.56 1.28
CA ASP A 538 -2.03 -25.14 1.05
C ASP A 538 -1.57 -24.13 2.11
N THR A 539 -2.42 -23.17 2.50
CA THR A 539 -2.10 -22.20 3.56
C THR A 539 -2.00 -22.88 4.92
N ARG A 540 -2.91 -23.82 5.21
CA ARG A 540 -2.86 -24.59 6.44
C ARG A 540 -1.58 -25.44 6.55
N GLN A 541 -1.17 -26.12 5.48
CA GLN A 541 0.06 -26.90 5.43
C GLN A 541 1.30 -26.03 5.58
N ALA A 542 1.33 -24.85 4.92
CA ALA A 542 2.42 -23.90 5.07
C ALA A 542 2.54 -23.43 6.54
N ALA A 543 1.43 -23.09 7.20
CA ALA A 543 1.42 -22.72 8.62
C ALA A 543 1.96 -23.83 9.54
N ILE A 544 1.58 -25.08 9.28
CA ILE A 544 2.11 -26.24 10.02
C ILE A 544 3.62 -26.38 9.86
N LEU A 545 4.13 -26.26 8.62
CA LEU A 545 5.56 -26.34 8.34
C LEU A 545 6.34 -25.20 9.01
N PHE A 546 5.82 -23.97 8.99
CA PHE A 546 6.41 -22.85 9.73
C PHE A 546 6.43 -23.14 11.23
N ALA A 547 5.30 -23.48 11.84
CA ALA A 547 5.23 -23.76 13.26
C ALA A 547 6.14 -24.94 13.71
N GLN A 548 6.40 -25.91 12.83
CA GLN A 548 7.27 -27.05 13.09
C GLN A 548 8.72 -26.66 13.41
N VAL A 549 9.23 -25.59 12.80
CA VAL A 549 10.61 -25.13 12.97
C VAL A 549 10.70 -23.85 13.82
N ALA A 550 9.60 -23.40 14.41
CA ALA A 550 9.49 -22.10 15.06
C ALA A 550 10.49 -21.89 16.21
N ASP A 551 10.76 -22.92 17.01
CA ASP A 551 11.73 -22.81 18.11
C ASP A 551 13.16 -22.53 17.62
N LYS A 552 13.53 -23.02 16.43
CA LYS A 552 14.82 -22.77 15.80
C LYS A 552 15.00 -21.29 15.41
N TYR A 553 13.91 -20.60 15.07
CA TYR A 553 13.92 -19.24 14.56
C TYR A 553 13.43 -18.20 15.57
N LYS A 554 13.21 -18.59 16.80
CA LYS A 554 12.77 -17.66 17.87
C LYS A 554 13.75 -16.50 18.00
N GLY A 555 13.24 -15.28 17.96
CA GLY A 555 14.02 -14.04 17.95
C GLY A 555 14.46 -13.57 16.54
N ASN A 556 14.16 -14.32 15.48
CA ASN A 556 14.31 -13.82 14.12
C ASN A 556 13.06 -13.02 13.72
N ASN A 557 13.17 -11.70 13.68
CA ASN A 557 12.05 -10.79 13.50
C ASN A 557 11.26 -11.06 12.19
N ASN A 558 11.96 -11.33 11.08
CA ASN A 558 11.30 -11.64 9.81
C ASN A 558 10.53 -12.97 9.88
N TYR A 559 11.12 -13.97 10.52
CA TYR A 559 10.47 -15.25 10.67
C TYR A 559 9.21 -15.15 11.56
N GLU A 560 9.30 -14.46 12.67
CA GLU A 560 8.18 -14.28 13.61
C GLU A 560 7.03 -13.49 12.96
N TYR A 561 7.35 -12.47 12.13
CA TYR A 561 6.35 -11.77 11.34
C TYR A 561 5.62 -12.72 10.39
N ASP A 562 6.37 -13.47 9.58
CA ASP A 562 5.79 -14.40 8.60
C ASP A 562 5.03 -15.53 9.26
N LEU A 563 5.51 -16.06 10.40
CA LEU A 563 4.82 -17.09 11.18
C LEU A 563 3.42 -16.60 11.61
N VAL A 564 3.35 -15.40 12.16
CA VAL A 564 2.07 -14.83 12.61
C VAL A 564 1.15 -14.58 11.42
N ASP A 565 1.66 -14.02 10.34
CA ASP A 565 0.87 -13.66 9.15
C ASP A 565 0.34 -14.92 8.42
N ILE A 566 1.16 -15.96 8.29
CA ILE A 566 0.75 -17.24 7.69
C ILE A 566 -0.26 -17.95 8.58
N CYS A 567 -0.06 -17.98 9.90
CA CYS A 567 -1.02 -18.58 10.84
C CYS A 567 -2.35 -17.81 10.86
N ARG A 568 -2.31 -16.47 10.76
CA ARG A 568 -3.48 -15.60 10.61
C ARG A 568 -4.31 -16.02 9.39
N GLN A 569 -3.65 -16.16 8.23
CA GLN A 569 -4.34 -16.58 7.01
C GLN A 569 -4.97 -17.97 7.16
N ALA A 570 -4.21 -18.92 7.67
CA ALA A 570 -4.71 -20.29 7.88
C ALA A 570 -5.92 -20.33 8.82
N LEU A 571 -5.91 -19.54 9.90
CA LEU A 571 -7.04 -19.48 10.85
C LEU A 571 -8.26 -18.80 10.21
N ALA A 572 -8.08 -17.74 9.44
CA ALA A 572 -9.16 -17.07 8.71
C ALA A 572 -9.82 -17.99 7.67
N ASP A 573 -9.02 -18.75 6.93
CA ASP A 573 -9.51 -19.74 5.95
C ASP A 573 -10.33 -20.85 6.64
N GLN A 574 -9.87 -21.38 7.77
CA GLN A 574 -10.63 -22.34 8.57
C GLN A 574 -11.87 -21.69 9.21
N GLY A 575 -11.81 -20.41 9.56
CA GLY A 575 -12.95 -19.63 10.04
C GLY A 575 -14.08 -19.57 9.02
N ARG A 576 -13.76 -19.35 7.74
CA ARG A 576 -14.74 -19.37 6.65
C ARG A 576 -15.42 -20.74 6.55
N LYS A 577 -14.64 -21.82 6.59
CA LYS A 577 -15.16 -23.19 6.58
C LYS A 577 -16.05 -23.47 7.79
N GLN A 578 -15.63 -23.03 8.98
CA GLN A 578 -16.40 -23.18 10.23
C GLN A 578 -17.73 -22.41 10.16
N TYR A 579 -17.72 -21.21 9.61
CA TYR A 579 -18.93 -20.42 9.43
C TYR A 579 -19.93 -21.07 8.47
N LEU A 580 -19.46 -21.60 7.34
CA LEU A 580 -20.31 -22.34 6.39
C LEU A 580 -20.98 -23.55 7.06
N GLN A 581 -20.26 -24.28 7.90
CA GLN A 581 -20.85 -25.39 8.68
C GLN A 581 -21.90 -24.88 9.67
N THR A 582 -21.62 -23.79 10.38
CA THR A 582 -22.58 -23.18 11.32
C THR A 582 -23.89 -22.78 10.63
N ILE A 583 -23.81 -22.21 9.41
CA ILE A 583 -25.01 -21.88 8.62
C ILE A 583 -25.71 -23.11 8.10
N ALA A 584 -24.99 -24.16 7.74
CA ALA A 584 -25.58 -25.44 7.35
C ALA A 584 -26.39 -26.06 8.53
N ASP A 585 -25.84 -26.00 9.73
CA ASP A 585 -26.55 -26.49 10.95
C ASP A 585 -27.80 -25.67 11.29
N TYR A 586 -27.72 -24.33 11.13
CA TYR A 586 -28.88 -23.46 11.26
C TYR A 586 -29.97 -23.84 10.25
N ASN A 587 -29.62 -23.96 8.97
CA ASN A 587 -30.55 -24.31 7.91
C ASN A 587 -31.18 -25.72 8.10
N ALA A 588 -30.42 -26.64 8.67
CA ALA A 588 -30.87 -27.99 9.02
C ALA A 588 -31.67 -28.05 10.34
N PHE A 589 -31.85 -26.92 11.04
CA PHE A 589 -32.45 -26.85 12.37
C PHE A 589 -31.74 -27.74 13.42
N ALA A 590 -30.44 -27.97 13.26
CA ALA A 590 -29.62 -28.82 14.11
C ALA A 590 -29.03 -28.00 15.30
N ARG A 591 -29.89 -27.65 16.28
CA ARG A 591 -29.59 -26.69 17.34
C ARG A 591 -28.31 -26.98 18.12
N LYS A 592 -28.10 -28.25 18.56
CA LYS A 592 -26.92 -28.62 19.33
C LYS A 592 -25.61 -28.44 18.54
N ASP A 593 -25.62 -28.77 17.24
CA ASP A 593 -24.48 -28.63 16.36
C ASP A 593 -24.25 -27.15 16.03
N PHE A 594 -25.34 -26.40 15.80
CA PHE A 594 -25.27 -24.95 15.63
C PHE A 594 -24.61 -24.28 16.85
N ASP A 595 -25.08 -24.51 18.07
CA ASP A 595 -24.55 -23.92 19.30
C ASP A 595 -23.04 -24.22 19.45
N LYS A 596 -22.64 -25.48 19.22
CA LYS A 596 -21.26 -25.93 19.27
C LYS A 596 -20.39 -25.24 18.21
N ASN A 597 -20.88 -25.17 16.96
CA ASN A 597 -20.14 -24.64 15.84
C ASN A 597 -20.08 -23.09 15.85
N ALA A 598 -21.13 -22.41 16.31
CA ALA A 598 -21.16 -20.98 16.56
C ALA A 598 -20.16 -20.55 17.65
N ASP A 599 -20.14 -21.29 18.79
CA ASP A 599 -19.17 -21.07 19.87
C ASP A 599 -17.74 -21.29 19.38
N ARG A 600 -17.47 -22.35 18.60
CA ARG A 600 -16.17 -22.58 18.00
C ARG A 600 -15.74 -21.42 17.07
N PHE A 601 -16.64 -20.95 16.20
CA PHE A 601 -16.36 -19.82 15.32
C PHE A 601 -16.02 -18.54 16.10
N LEU A 602 -16.80 -18.22 17.13
CA LEU A 602 -16.53 -17.05 17.98
C LEU A 602 -15.18 -17.17 18.73
N LYS A 603 -14.80 -18.35 19.17
CA LYS A 603 -13.47 -18.62 19.76
C LYS A 603 -12.34 -18.42 18.76
N MET A 604 -12.56 -18.72 17.48
CA MET A 604 -11.55 -18.47 16.42
C MET A 604 -11.25 -16.98 16.29
N ILE A 605 -12.26 -16.11 16.35
CA ILE A 605 -12.06 -14.65 16.30
C ILE A 605 -11.18 -14.17 17.47
N LEU A 606 -11.44 -14.69 18.69
CA LEU A 606 -10.66 -14.31 19.87
C LEU A 606 -9.23 -14.89 19.84
N LEU A 607 -9.06 -16.08 19.26
CA LEU A 607 -7.74 -16.67 19.05
C LEU A 607 -6.94 -15.90 18.01
N GLN A 608 -7.59 -15.41 16.95
CA GLN A 608 -6.99 -14.53 15.96
C GLN A 608 -6.54 -13.20 16.59
N ASP A 609 -7.40 -12.60 17.42
CA ASP A 609 -7.04 -11.39 18.17
C ASP A 609 -5.81 -11.61 19.06
N LYS A 610 -5.74 -12.74 19.76
CA LYS A 610 -4.60 -13.10 20.59
C LYS A 610 -3.32 -13.29 19.78
N LEU A 611 -3.38 -13.99 18.63
CA LEU A 611 -2.25 -14.21 17.73
C LEU A 611 -1.69 -12.88 17.24
N LEU A 612 -2.54 -12.01 16.70
CA LEU A 612 -2.15 -10.73 16.15
C LEU A 612 -1.64 -9.76 17.22
N GLY A 613 -2.08 -9.91 18.48
CA GLY A 613 -1.58 -9.17 19.62
C GLY A 613 -0.10 -9.40 19.93
N THR A 614 0.50 -10.47 19.42
CA THR A 614 1.92 -10.80 19.64
C THR A 614 2.88 -9.96 18.78
N ARG A 615 2.37 -9.17 17.83
CA ARG A 615 3.19 -8.34 16.91
C ARG A 615 2.62 -6.93 16.83
N SER A 616 3.52 -5.93 16.89
CA SER A 616 3.14 -4.50 16.80
C SER A 616 2.46 -4.14 15.49
N GLU A 617 2.86 -4.79 14.40
CA GLU A 617 2.37 -4.53 13.04
C GLU A 617 0.88 -4.84 12.86
N PHE A 618 0.34 -5.74 13.68
CA PHE A 618 -1.06 -6.20 13.59
C PHE A 618 -1.94 -5.69 14.73
N ARG A 619 -1.59 -4.56 15.35
CA ARG A 619 -2.34 -4.00 16.48
C ARG A 619 -3.08 -2.73 16.11
N LEU A 620 -4.35 -2.63 16.52
CA LEU A 620 -5.15 -1.41 16.36
C LEU A 620 -4.50 -0.19 17.04
N GLY A 621 -3.82 -0.42 18.18
CA GLY A 621 -3.09 0.63 18.90
C GLY A 621 -2.03 1.30 18.04
N HIS A 622 -1.38 0.57 17.14
CA HIS A 622 -0.42 1.16 16.21
C HIS A 622 -1.05 2.27 15.35
N TRP A 623 -2.29 2.11 14.90
CA TRP A 623 -3.02 3.08 14.10
C TRP A 623 -3.66 4.20 14.92
N THR A 624 -4.41 3.87 15.95
CA THR A 624 -5.15 4.86 16.75
C THR A 624 -4.24 5.74 17.61
N GLU A 625 -3.16 5.20 18.17
CA GLU A 625 -2.23 5.99 18.97
C GLU A 625 -1.34 6.90 18.13
N GLN A 626 -1.02 6.52 16.88
CA GLN A 626 -0.38 7.45 15.94
C GLN A 626 -1.29 8.67 15.68
N ALA A 627 -2.58 8.43 15.42
CA ALA A 627 -3.55 9.52 15.23
C ALA A 627 -3.61 10.47 16.45
N ARG A 628 -3.73 9.91 17.65
CA ARG A 628 -3.75 10.68 18.90
C ARG A 628 -2.47 11.47 19.13
N LYS A 629 -1.31 10.90 18.82
CA LYS A 629 0.01 11.49 19.06
C LYS A 629 0.24 12.78 18.27
N ILE A 630 -0.33 12.90 17.08
CA ILE A 630 -0.25 14.11 16.26
C ILE A 630 -1.07 15.26 16.87
N GLY A 631 -2.22 14.96 17.47
CA GLY A 631 -3.09 15.95 18.10
C GLY A 631 -2.45 16.61 19.32
N LYS A 632 -2.57 17.94 19.45
CA LYS A 632 -2.06 18.72 20.58
C LYS A 632 -3.13 18.97 21.63
N THR A 633 -4.35 19.24 21.21
CA THR A 633 -5.51 19.44 22.09
C THR A 633 -6.33 18.15 22.20
N LYS A 634 -7.21 18.08 23.21
CA LYS A 634 -8.14 16.96 23.33
C LYS A 634 -9.04 16.84 22.08
N ALA A 635 -9.56 17.97 21.61
CA ALA A 635 -10.44 18.00 20.44
C ALA A 635 -9.73 17.47 19.16
N GLU A 636 -8.47 17.85 18.94
CA GLU A 636 -7.65 17.32 17.83
C GLU A 636 -7.45 15.81 17.96
N LYS A 637 -7.10 15.33 19.16
CA LYS A 637 -6.89 13.89 19.42
C LYS A 637 -8.17 13.09 19.18
N ASP A 638 -9.30 13.59 19.66
CA ASP A 638 -10.60 12.95 19.49
C ASP A 638 -11.01 12.92 18.00
N GLN A 639 -10.81 14.00 17.26
CA GLN A 639 -11.11 14.07 15.84
C GLN A 639 -10.21 13.13 15.00
N TYR A 640 -8.92 13.11 15.26
CA TYR A 640 -8.00 12.28 14.48
C TYR A 640 -8.21 10.79 14.77
N GLU A 641 -8.47 10.43 16.04
CA GLU A 641 -8.85 9.06 16.40
C GLU A 641 -10.17 8.65 15.75
N TRP A 642 -11.17 9.51 15.76
CA TRP A 642 -12.44 9.25 15.07
C TRP A 642 -12.23 9.02 13.57
N ASN A 643 -11.44 9.87 12.89
CA ASN A 643 -11.04 9.67 11.49
C ASN A 643 -10.39 8.29 11.27
N ALA A 644 -9.45 7.93 12.15
CA ALA A 644 -8.75 6.65 12.09
C ALA A 644 -9.68 5.45 12.24
N ARG A 645 -10.64 5.50 13.19
CA ARG A 645 -11.60 4.43 13.45
C ARG A 645 -12.62 4.30 12.32
N VAL A 646 -13.15 5.40 11.83
CA VAL A 646 -14.17 5.42 10.77
C VAL A 646 -13.61 4.86 9.47
N GLN A 647 -12.42 5.29 9.06
CA GLN A 647 -11.84 4.87 7.78
C GLN A 647 -11.69 3.35 7.67
N ILE A 648 -11.28 2.68 8.73
CA ILE A 648 -11.01 1.23 8.72
C ILE A 648 -12.24 0.36 9.03
N THR A 649 -13.42 0.96 9.24
CA THR A 649 -14.67 0.27 9.61
C THR A 649 -15.84 0.71 8.73
N THR A 650 -16.65 1.67 9.20
CA THR A 650 -17.83 2.18 8.47
C THR A 650 -17.47 2.98 7.23
N TRP A 651 -16.25 3.45 7.15
CA TRP A 651 -15.68 4.35 6.15
C TRP A 651 -16.35 5.73 6.08
N GLY A 652 -17.55 5.85 6.61
CA GLY A 652 -18.30 7.08 6.56
C GLY A 652 -19.59 7.07 7.38
N ASN A 653 -20.50 7.95 7.01
CA ASN A 653 -21.83 8.04 7.60
C ASN A 653 -22.68 6.82 7.23
N ARG A 654 -23.92 6.75 7.79
CA ARG A 654 -24.87 5.65 7.54
C ARG A 654 -25.10 5.37 6.05
N THR A 655 -25.23 6.39 5.21
CA THR A 655 -25.46 6.20 3.78
C THR A 655 -24.25 5.53 3.11
N CYS A 656 -23.05 5.96 3.43
CA CYS A 656 -21.82 5.32 2.94
C CYS A 656 -21.68 3.89 3.47
N ALA A 657 -21.88 3.68 4.76
CA ALA A 657 -21.72 2.37 5.40
C ALA A 657 -22.73 1.32 4.90
N ASP A 658 -23.97 1.71 4.60
CA ASP A 658 -25.02 0.78 4.20
C ASP A 658 -25.18 0.63 2.68
N LYS A 659 -24.83 1.68 1.89
CA LYS A 659 -25.10 1.73 0.45
C LYS A 659 -23.91 2.16 -0.40
N GLY A 660 -22.87 2.76 0.19
CA GLY A 660 -21.78 3.40 -0.55
C GLY A 660 -20.72 2.45 -1.10
N GLY A 661 -20.63 1.23 -0.57
CA GLY A 661 -19.66 0.23 -1.05
C GLY A 661 -18.27 0.29 -0.43
N LEU A 662 -17.96 1.26 0.44
CA LEU A 662 -16.63 1.44 1.04
C LEU A 662 -16.52 0.89 2.49
N ARG A 663 -17.64 0.52 3.10
CA ARG A 663 -17.60 -0.16 4.40
C ARG A 663 -16.71 -1.40 4.34
N ASP A 664 -15.88 -1.58 5.36
CA ASP A 664 -14.92 -2.68 5.47
C ASP A 664 -13.95 -2.81 4.28
N TYR A 665 -13.86 -1.80 3.41
CA TYR A 665 -12.96 -1.81 2.25
C TYR A 665 -11.49 -1.93 2.67
N ALA A 666 -11.13 -1.28 3.78
CA ALA A 666 -9.80 -1.37 4.40
C ALA A 666 -9.71 -2.49 5.46
N HIS A 667 -10.44 -3.60 5.31
CA HIS A 667 -10.61 -4.65 6.31
C HIS A 667 -9.31 -5.00 7.05
N LYS A 668 -9.01 -4.22 8.08
CA LYS A 668 -7.83 -4.41 8.92
C LYS A 668 -8.12 -5.52 9.92
N GLU A 669 -7.58 -6.69 9.66
CA GLU A 669 -7.65 -7.81 10.61
C GLU A 669 -6.59 -7.60 11.69
N TRP A 670 -6.90 -6.73 12.66
CA TRP A 670 -5.99 -6.31 13.72
C TRP A 670 -6.48 -6.70 15.11
N GLN A 671 -5.52 -6.99 16.01
CA GLN A 671 -5.78 -7.14 17.44
C GLN A 671 -6.48 -5.87 17.99
N GLY A 672 -7.45 -6.08 18.85
CA GLY A 672 -8.32 -5.04 19.39
C GLY A 672 -9.53 -4.78 18.50
N LEU A 673 -9.35 -4.61 17.18
CA LEU A 673 -10.45 -4.46 16.24
C LEU A 673 -11.27 -5.77 16.11
N LEU A 674 -10.58 -6.91 16.05
CA LEU A 674 -11.24 -8.24 16.06
C LEU A 674 -12.08 -8.45 17.30
N LYS A 675 -11.53 -8.20 18.48
CA LYS A 675 -12.20 -8.45 19.76
C LYS A 675 -13.35 -7.47 20.03
N ASP A 676 -13.15 -6.16 19.78
CA ASP A 676 -14.07 -5.13 20.25
C ASP A 676 -15.09 -4.70 19.19
N PHE A 677 -14.78 -4.86 17.90
CA PHE A 677 -15.64 -4.47 16.81
C PHE A 677 -16.23 -5.68 16.06
N TYR A 678 -15.40 -6.53 15.46
CA TYR A 678 -15.91 -7.63 14.65
C TYR A 678 -16.55 -8.74 15.49
N TYR A 679 -15.98 -9.10 16.64
CA TYR A 679 -16.60 -10.07 17.54
C TYR A 679 -18.00 -9.61 17.98
N LYS A 680 -18.23 -8.32 18.18
CA LYS A 680 -19.54 -7.78 18.53
C LYS A 680 -20.56 -8.01 17.40
N ARG A 681 -20.18 -7.81 16.14
CA ARG A 681 -21.04 -8.14 14.98
C ARG A 681 -21.42 -9.62 15.01
N TRP A 682 -20.43 -10.49 15.08
CA TRP A 682 -20.60 -11.93 14.99
C TRP A 682 -21.37 -12.51 16.19
N SER A 683 -21.06 -12.12 17.40
CA SER A 683 -21.79 -12.56 18.60
C SER A 683 -23.25 -12.10 18.60
N THR A 684 -23.53 -10.88 18.13
CA THR A 684 -24.89 -10.38 17.97
C THR A 684 -25.65 -11.22 16.94
N TYR A 685 -25.02 -11.54 15.81
CA TYR A 685 -25.66 -12.32 14.76
C TYR A 685 -25.92 -13.77 15.18
N MET A 686 -24.93 -14.45 15.76
CA MET A 686 -25.10 -15.83 16.27
C MET A 686 -26.20 -15.90 17.31
N LYS A 687 -26.28 -14.91 18.21
CA LYS A 687 -27.35 -14.81 19.18
C LYS A 687 -28.73 -14.64 18.53
N ALA A 688 -28.82 -13.80 17.49
CA ALA A 688 -30.08 -13.58 16.76
C ALA A 688 -30.52 -14.85 16.02
N LEU A 689 -29.60 -15.62 15.43
CA LEU A 689 -29.91 -16.93 14.82
C LEU A 689 -30.38 -17.95 15.87
N GLU A 690 -29.71 -18.04 17.02
CA GLU A 690 -30.11 -18.87 18.12
C GLU A 690 -31.54 -18.53 18.61
N ASP A 691 -31.85 -17.25 18.76
CA ASP A 691 -33.16 -16.78 19.20
C ASP A 691 -34.24 -17.09 18.16
N GLN A 692 -33.95 -16.99 16.85
CA GLN A 692 -34.87 -17.45 15.79
C GLN A 692 -35.14 -18.96 15.90
N MET A 693 -34.10 -19.77 16.13
CA MET A 693 -34.26 -21.22 16.33
C MET A 693 -35.08 -21.55 17.59
N LYS A 694 -34.94 -20.77 18.68
CA LYS A 694 -35.74 -20.90 19.90
C LYS A 694 -37.20 -20.50 19.67
N ALA A 695 -37.43 -19.39 19.07
CA ALA A 695 -38.78 -18.89 18.76
C ALA A 695 -39.55 -19.86 17.86
N SER A 696 -38.88 -20.46 16.89
CA SER A 696 -39.51 -21.40 15.96
C SER A 696 -39.92 -22.71 16.61
N THR A 697 -39.35 -23.10 17.77
CA THR A 697 -39.85 -24.26 18.53
C THR A 697 -41.21 -24.02 19.17
N GLN A 698 -41.67 -22.77 19.26
CA GLN A 698 -42.98 -22.42 19.76
C GLN A 698 -44.02 -22.27 18.60
N VAL A 699 -43.59 -22.38 17.35
CA VAL A 699 -44.48 -22.44 16.20
C VAL A 699 -45.16 -23.78 16.19
N ASP A 700 -46.45 -23.78 16.00
CA ASP A 700 -47.24 -24.98 15.86
C ASP A 700 -46.88 -25.70 14.54
N TYR A 701 -45.89 -26.55 14.58
CA TYR A 701 -45.43 -27.36 13.45
C TYR A 701 -46.55 -28.35 12.96
N GLU A 702 -47.53 -28.73 13.81
CA GLU A 702 -48.67 -29.51 13.37
C GLU A 702 -49.55 -28.66 12.44
N ALA A 703 -49.80 -27.38 12.77
CA ALA A 703 -50.53 -26.49 11.91
C ALA A 703 -49.81 -26.20 10.58
N LEU A 704 -48.46 -26.06 10.63
CA LEU A 704 -47.62 -25.89 9.43
C LEU A 704 -47.43 -27.20 8.65
N GLY A 705 -47.36 -28.35 9.35
CA GLY A 705 -47.13 -29.66 8.74
C GLY A 705 -48.41 -30.35 8.22
N GLY A 706 -49.61 -29.82 8.51
CA GLY A 706 -50.86 -30.36 8.03
C GLY A 706 -51.12 -30.16 6.53
N GLY A 707 -51.96 -30.99 5.95
CA GLY A 707 -52.32 -30.89 4.55
C GLY A 707 -51.16 -31.02 3.57
N LYS A 708 -50.88 -29.96 2.80
CA LYS A 708 -49.81 -29.94 1.76
C LYS A 708 -48.40 -30.10 2.33
N ASN A 709 -48.21 -29.92 3.62
CA ASN A 709 -46.90 -29.94 4.28
C ASN A 709 -46.67 -31.20 5.13
N ALA A 710 -47.59 -32.15 5.15
CA ALA A 710 -47.51 -33.38 5.99
C ALA A 710 -46.23 -34.23 5.77
N ASN A 711 -45.59 -34.08 4.61
CA ASN A 711 -44.36 -34.82 4.27
C ASN A 711 -43.07 -33.97 4.42
N LYS A 712 -43.12 -32.77 5.01
CA LYS A 712 -41.97 -31.91 5.17
C LYS A 712 -41.19 -32.22 6.46
N THR A 713 -39.89 -32.13 6.35
CA THR A 713 -38.97 -32.24 7.49
C THR A 713 -39.07 -31.03 8.41
N ALA A 714 -38.63 -31.14 9.66
CA ALA A 714 -38.54 -30.01 10.59
C ALA A 714 -37.72 -28.85 10.04
N ALA A 715 -36.65 -29.14 9.28
CA ALA A 715 -35.82 -28.14 8.62
C ALA A 715 -36.61 -27.39 7.54
N GLU A 716 -37.39 -28.07 6.70
CA GLU A 716 -38.23 -27.45 5.67
C GLU A 716 -39.32 -26.58 6.28
N LEU A 717 -39.94 -27.03 7.36
CA LEU A 717 -40.96 -26.25 8.09
C LEU A 717 -40.34 -25.01 8.75
N PHE A 718 -39.13 -25.15 9.31
CA PHE A 718 -38.38 -24.04 9.86
C PHE A 718 -38.04 -22.96 8.81
N GLN A 719 -37.57 -23.36 7.64
CA GLN A 719 -37.29 -22.46 6.54
C GLN A 719 -38.55 -21.75 5.98
N MET A 720 -39.69 -22.44 6.04
CA MET A 720 -40.96 -21.85 5.67
C MET A 720 -41.49 -20.82 6.67
N ALA A 721 -41.27 -21.08 7.97
CA ALA A 721 -41.70 -20.20 9.05
C ALA A 721 -40.83 -18.93 9.18
N LEU A 722 -39.54 -19.06 8.91
CA LEU A 722 -38.56 -17.99 9.05
C LEU A 722 -37.68 -17.89 7.78
N PRO A 723 -38.23 -17.45 6.66
CA PRO A 723 -37.47 -17.28 5.44
C PRO A 723 -36.47 -16.15 5.59
N GLY A 724 -35.17 -16.48 5.52
CA GLY A 724 -34.06 -15.54 5.61
C GLY A 724 -33.53 -15.32 7.04
N GLY A 725 -32.36 -14.70 7.13
CA GLY A 725 -31.69 -14.42 8.39
C GLY A 725 -32.26 -13.23 9.14
N PRO A 726 -31.81 -12.98 10.38
CA PRO A 726 -32.24 -11.84 11.17
C PRO A 726 -31.87 -10.51 10.49
N VAL A 727 -32.78 -9.56 10.55
CA VAL A 727 -32.53 -8.19 10.10
C VAL A 727 -31.92 -7.39 11.24
N ILE A 728 -30.71 -6.91 11.06
CA ILE A 728 -29.94 -6.18 12.08
C ILE A 728 -29.59 -4.79 11.51
N ASP A 729 -29.83 -3.75 12.31
CA ASP A 729 -29.31 -2.41 12.03
C ASP A 729 -27.81 -2.38 12.40
N TRP A 730 -26.97 -2.75 11.44
CA TRP A 730 -25.53 -2.84 11.65
C TRP A 730 -24.90 -1.50 12.01
N TYR A 731 -25.30 -0.43 11.34
CA TYR A 731 -24.74 0.90 11.62
C TYR A 731 -25.00 1.35 13.06
N ALA A 732 -26.18 1.05 13.61
CA ALA A 732 -26.48 1.36 15.00
C ALA A 732 -25.61 0.61 16.00
N ILE A 733 -25.02 -0.55 15.61
CA ILE A 733 -24.08 -1.31 16.43
C ILE A 733 -22.65 -0.77 16.24
N GLU A 734 -22.30 -0.33 15.05
CA GLU A 734 -20.94 0.04 14.62
C GLU A 734 -20.56 1.48 14.97
N GLU A 735 -21.46 2.45 14.73
CA GLU A 735 -21.21 3.86 14.97
C GLU A 735 -20.76 4.17 16.42
N PRO A 736 -21.39 3.59 17.47
CA PRO A 736 -20.95 3.86 18.85
C PRO A 736 -19.48 3.48 19.11
N TRP A 737 -18.96 2.44 18.42
CA TRP A 737 -17.54 2.09 18.54
C TRP A 737 -16.62 3.13 17.91
N THR A 738 -17.02 3.75 16.79
CA THR A 738 -16.22 4.79 16.14
C THR A 738 -16.10 6.07 17.00
N LEU A 739 -17.06 6.30 17.88
CA LEU A 739 -17.12 7.44 18.79
C LEU A 739 -16.42 7.21 20.15
N GLN A 740 -15.89 6.00 20.38
CA GLN A 740 -15.17 5.68 21.61
C GLN A 740 -13.75 6.24 21.59
N HIS A 741 -13.22 6.49 22.79
CA HIS A 741 -11.85 6.99 23.01
C HIS A 741 -11.04 6.08 23.94
N ASN A 742 -11.37 4.79 24.00
CA ASN A 742 -10.59 3.79 24.71
C ASN A 742 -9.23 3.58 24.01
N THR A 743 -8.18 3.48 24.82
CA THR A 743 -6.82 3.28 24.33
C THR A 743 -6.56 1.79 24.01
N TYR A 744 -5.78 1.57 22.96
CA TYR A 744 -5.24 0.26 22.61
C TYR A 744 -3.72 0.30 22.72
N SER A 745 -3.12 -0.73 23.32
CA SER A 745 -1.66 -0.84 23.38
C SER A 745 -1.08 -1.01 21.98
N ASP A 746 0.02 -0.32 21.67
CA ASP A 746 0.85 -0.51 20.48
C ASP A 746 1.99 -1.51 20.72
N GLN A 747 2.16 -1.99 21.98
CA GLN A 747 3.20 -2.91 22.37
C GLN A 747 2.76 -4.37 22.22
N PRO A 748 3.60 -5.26 21.64
CA PRO A 748 3.31 -6.68 21.54
C PRO A 748 3.05 -7.33 22.90
N GLU A 749 2.17 -8.31 22.94
CA GLU A 749 1.81 -9.07 24.14
C GLU A 749 1.87 -10.58 23.89
N GLY A 750 2.60 -11.31 24.73
CA GLY A 750 2.74 -12.76 24.62
C GLY A 750 3.89 -13.19 23.70
N ASP A 751 4.00 -14.50 23.54
CA ASP A 751 5.01 -15.16 22.70
C ASP A 751 4.37 -15.61 21.38
N CYS A 752 4.80 -15.05 20.26
CA CYS A 752 4.23 -15.35 18.96
C CYS A 752 4.38 -16.83 18.56
N VAL A 753 5.48 -17.48 18.95
CA VAL A 753 5.72 -18.90 18.65
C VAL A 753 4.73 -19.77 19.42
N GLU A 754 4.50 -19.50 20.70
CA GLU A 754 3.58 -20.28 21.52
C GLU A 754 2.12 -20.08 21.05
N VAL A 755 1.72 -18.85 20.73
CA VAL A 755 0.36 -18.60 20.24
C VAL A 755 0.16 -19.18 18.83
N ALA A 756 1.16 -19.14 17.95
CA ALA A 756 1.10 -19.81 16.65
C ALA A 756 0.92 -21.34 16.81
N LYS A 757 1.62 -21.98 17.75
CA LYS A 757 1.40 -23.42 18.07
C LYS A 757 -0.01 -23.69 18.58
N GLU A 758 -0.58 -22.80 19.40
CA GLU A 758 -1.98 -22.88 19.85
C GLU A 758 -2.95 -22.83 18.65
N VAL A 759 -2.73 -21.90 17.71
CA VAL A 759 -3.51 -21.81 16.46
C VAL A 759 -3.42 -23.11 15.66
N ILE A 760 -2.22 -23.63 15.43
CA ILE A 760 -2.03 -24.89 14.69
C ILE A 760 -2.76 -26.05 15.36
N ASN A 761 -2.69 -26.16 16.68
CA ASN A 761 -3.42 -27.21 17.42
C ASN A 761 -4.93 -27.03 17.30
N PHE A 762 -5.44 -25.82 17.22
CA PHE A 762 -6.86 -25.53 17.08
C PHE A 762 -7.41 -25.91 15.70
N ILE A 763 -6.61 -25.75 14.63
CA ILE A 763 -7.02 -25.97 13.23
C ILE A 763 -6.62 -27.33 12.66
N ARG A 764 -5.90 -28.18 13.42
CA ARG A 764 -5.63 -29.59 13.09
C ARG A 764 -6.89 -30.43 13.19
#